data_57face15f2e8bde23090e3604b435731
#
_entry.id   57face15f2e8bde23090e3604b435731
#
_cell.length_a   1.000
_cell.length_b   1.000
_cell.length_c   1.000
_cell.angle_alpha   90.00
_cell.angle_beta   90.00
_cell.angle_gamma   90.00
#
_symmetry.space_group_name_H-M   'P 1'
#
loop_
_entity.id
_entity.type
_entity.pdbx_description
1 polymer ?
#
loop_
_entity_poly.entity_id
_entity_poly.type
_entity_poly.pdbx_seq_one_letter_code
_entity_poly.pdbx_strand_id
1 'polypeptide(L)'
;MTTSAIDLNLIYKLTNVSDATKLLHETVARERAIDQDLDRQLSKRSDLERNFLLLNTPTAETLELVRADCEQLLQSVQGTAQLADNISSKVRQLDLVQGRVQGVLNKINLILDRTNCINGVQSAMETEDYEAAAHYISSFMELENRMEAALAAAGPGSVSAAGGSPASTAGIAPMSQGAVDASQAEDQRRVLMDVRARLEAITDRRFEDAVARRDHAAAVRFARLYKPLSKQAEGLQRFTDYLKVVVGAQARNTYNALVEQLEGPQGAGRGKADFAAALTALFKDVAVCLEEHEAVIKETFGEAALLDVMAGVQAECDNAGSRILQRYSDSRRLERVVREVTGRRRGGGASGGAAAAGGGGVTLSFGVSGQPAQQPGTAAGDQGTDHRAVEALIEETLRICGLCEEYNQFMLGKMRAAAAAAGGASHGGHESTGGAQAATGHLPAAREAAFRSGAFNLSLRELLSRYVALEEYYLDETASMAIRIDEVLLGALTSSMVDDVFFILRKVGLRALAAGQFQATAALLAELNNVLANQFRNALQAKLSVGPAKALAALPAQLAGAGVDVQGSPSLNDMMVAINNTDVAADYANRLRSEMETHINGLLASASDREKARSVLSDLAKTGTDFRSMAARGLEALAEGLLPRMRTLLDEVAAMSYSLTEADYSALEAEGGWAGRLVLALSGLASLLRPLLTTSNWEVLFGSLLDKLSARLEGLLGRKSFNQLGGLQLDREVRLLISGLGDLTGRTVRDRLARLSQMAVLLGLESVEELLDYWDG
;
A
#
# COMPACT_ATOMS: atom_id res chain seq x y z
N MET A 1 53.50 1.92 19.18
CA MET A 1 52.70 0.67 19.27
C MET A 1 52.62 0.26 20.72
N THR A 2 51.49 0.40 21.33
CA THR A 2 51.27 0.02 22.73
C THR A 2 51.21 -1.49 22.82
N THR A 3 52.25 -2.09 23.40
CA THR A 3 52.24 -3.53 23.74
C THR A 3 51.22 -3.71 24.87
N SER A 4 50.02 -4.13 24.51
CA SER A 4 49.05 -4.64 25.49
C SER A 4 49.66 -5.93 26.08
N ALA A 5 50.15 -5.83 27.31
CA ALA A 5 50.65 -7.00 28.06
C ALA A 5 49.49 -7.98 28.23
N ILE A 6 49.75 -9.26 28.06
CA ILE A 6 48.79 -10.32 28.32
C ILE A 6 48.43 -10.24 29.81
N ASP A 7 47.16 -9.99 30.12
CA ASP A 7 46.73 -9.89 31.50
C ASP A 7 46.77 -11.30 32.14
N LEU A 8 47.79 -11.53 32.96
CA LEU A 8 48.00 -12.82 33.66
C LEU A 8 46.75 -13.22 34.49
N ASN A 9 45.90 -12.26 34.90
CA ASN A 9 44.66 -12.55 35.59
C ASN A 9 43.59 -13.19 34.72
N LEU A 10 43.71 -13.09 33.40
CA LEU A 10 42.80 -13.73 32.46
C LEU A 10 43.12 -15.22 32.36
N ILE A 11 44.41 -15.61 32.48
CA ILE A 11 44.89 -16.99 32.40
C ILE A 11 44.39 -17.81 33.61
N TYR A 12 44.36 -17.20 34.80
CA TYR A 12 43.91 -17.87 36.01
C TYR A 12 42.37 -18.06 36.10
N LYS A 13 41.60 -17.41 35.21
CA LYS A 13 40.13 -17.53 35.12
C LYS A 13 39.65 -18.52 34.06
N LEU A 14 40.57 -19.12 33.32
CA LEU A 14 40.19 -20.08 32.29
C LEU A 14 39.89 -21.44 32.92
N THR A 15 38.64 -21.79 32.96
CA THR A 15 38.17 -23.10 33.44
C THR A 15 37.89 -24.09 32.30
N ASN A 16 37.96 -23.65 31.05
CA ASN A 16 37.61 -24.47 29.90
C ASN A 16 38.82 -24.65 28.96
N VAL A 17 39.11 -25.92 28.62
CA VAL A 17 40.23 -26.29 27.73
C VAL A 17 40.11 -25.63 26.35
N SER A 18 38.91 -25.42 25.85
CA SER A 18 38.68 -24.76 24.56
C SER A 18 39.09 -23.28 24.53
N ASP A 19 38.92 -22.59 25.64
CA ASP A 19 39.30 -21.17 25.71
C ASP A 19 40.77 -20.99 25.97
N ALA A 20 41.40 -21.94 26.69
CA ALA A 20 42.84 -21.99 26.85
C ALA A 20 43.55 -22.27 25.50
N THR A 21 43.01 -23.17 24.68
CA THR A 21 43.56 -23.45 23.34
C THR A 21 43.38 -22.27 22.37
N LYS A 22 42.31 -21.52 22.46
CA LYS A 22 42.13 -20.30 21.67
C LYS A 22 43.14 -19.21 22.05
N LEU A 23 43.33 -19.00 23.35
CA LEU A 23 44.28 -18.02 23.85
C LEU A 23 45.74 -18.44 23.47
N LEU A 24 46.07 -19.73 23.51
CA LEU A 24 47.34 -20.25 23.06
C LEU A 24 47.54 -19.98 21.55
N HIS A 25 46.56 -20.25 20.72
CA HIS A 25 46.63 -19.97 19.29
C HIS A 25 46.81 -18.48 19.00
N GLU A 26 46.13 -17.63 19.75
CA GLU A 26 46.21 -16.18 19.58
C GLU A 26 47.58 -15.64 20.02
N THR A 27 48.16 -16.17 21.10
CA THR A 27 49.53 -15.82 21.54
C THR A 27 50.60 -16.28 20.59
N VAL A 28 50.49 -17.50 20.03
CA VAL A 28 51.43 -18.03 19.00
C VAL A 28 51.30 -17.25 17.69
N ALA A 29 50.09 -16.83 17.30
CA ALA A 29 49.91 -15.98 16.13
C ALA A 29 50.55 -14.60 16.34
N ARG A 30 50.48 -14.07 17.56
CA ARG A 30 51.06 -12.77 17.92
C ARG A 30 52.60 -12.84 17.99
N GLU A 31 53.15 -13.91 18.51
CA GLU A 31 54.61 -14.21 18.48
C GLU A 31 55.15 -14.21 17.05
N ARG A 32 54.49 -14.95 16.15
CA ARG A 32 54.86 -14.99 14.71
C ARG A 32 54.81 -13.64 14.03
N ALA A 33 53.80 -12.81 14.40
CA ALA A 33 53.69 -11.47 13.86
C ALA A 33 54.80 -10.54 14.36
N ILE A 34 55.25 -10.70 15.62
CA ILE A 34 56.36 -9.95 16.18
C ILE A 34 57.70 -10.40 15.54
N ASP A 35 57.90 -11.70 15.32
CA ASP A 35 59.08 -12.24 14.64
C ASP A 35 59.18 -11.74 13.20
N GLN A 36 58.03 -11.67 12.46
CA GLN A 36 58.01 -11.11 11.11
C GLN A 36 58.33 -9.61 11.09
N ASP A 37 57.89 -8.86 12.10
CA ASP A 37 58.23 -7.44 12.20
C ASP A 37 59.69 -7.25 12.60
N LEU A 38 60.25 -8.13 13.44
CA LEU A 38 61.66 -8.14 13.81
C LEU A 38 62.55 -8.42 12.59
N ASP A 39 62.23 -9.45 11.81
CA ASP A 39 62.91 -9.77 10.56
C ASP A 39 62.86 -8.62 9.56
N ARG A 40 61.73 -7.94 9.47
CA ARG A 40 61.55 -6.78 8.60
C ARG A 40 62.38 -5.57 9.06
N GLN A 41 62.59 -5.40 10.38
CA GLN A 41 63.49 -4.36 10.92
C GLN A 41 64.97 -4.73 10.73
N LEU A 42 65.33 -6.02 10.87
CA LEU A 42 66.66 -6.51 10.62
C LEU A 42 67.11 -6.39 9.15
N SER A 43 66.14 -6.65 8.21
CA SER A 43 66.41 -6.44 6.79
C SER A 43 66.62 -4.95 6.45
N LYS A 44 65.85 -4.03 7.06
CA LYS A 44 66.10 -2.60 6.91
C LYS A 44 67.42 -2.13 7.42
N ARG A 45 67.97 -2.80 8.49
CA ARG A 45 69.32 -2.50 9.01
C ARG A 45 70.36 -2.87 8.02
N SER A 46 70.27 -4.05 7.37
CA SER A 46 71.23 -4.48 6.35
C SER A 46 71.18 -3.55 5.11
N ASP A 47 70.04 -3.05 4.74
CA ASP A 47 69.86 -2.08 3.63
C ASP A 47 70.49 -0.71 3.98
N LEU A 48 70.36 -0.28 5.24
CA LEU A 48 71.00 0.95 5.73
C LEU A 48 72.52 0.81 5.79
N GLU A 49 73.06 -0.34 6.23
CA GLU A 49 74.48 -0.61 6.24
C GLU A 49 75.06 -0.69 4.80
N ARG A 50 74.33 -1.27 3.86
CA ARG A 50 74.67 -1.28 2.43
C ARG A 50 74.69 0.11 1.84
N ASN A 51 73.71 0.90 2.14
CA ASN A 51 73.64 2.29 1.68
C ASN A 51 74.69 3.18 2.30
N PHE A 52 75.07 2.92 3.57
CA PHE A 52 76.19 3.61 4.22
C PHE A 52 77.59 3.23 3.62
N LEU A 53 77.79 1.99 3.22
CA LEU A 53 78.96 1.53 2.52
C LEU A 53 79.09 2.13 1.11
N LEU A 54 77.91 2.31 0.40
CA LEU A 54 77.84 2.96 -0.92
C LEU A 54 78.15 4.45 -0.86
N LEU A 55 77.83 5.10 0.25
CA LEU A 55 78.10 6.54 0.47
C LEU A 55 79.58 6.82 0.85
N ASN A 56 80.29 5.84 1.30
CA ASN A 56 81.67 5.99 1.79
C ASN A 56 82.77 5.59 0.76
N THR A 57 82.39 5.22 -0.46
CA THR A 57 83.37 5.05 -1.54
C THR A 57 83.82 6.41 -2.08
N PRO A 58 85.08 6.62 -2.28
CA PRO A 58 85.69 7.89 -2.64
C PRO A 58 85.30 8.29 -4.06
N THR A 59 84.26 9.15 -4.16
CA THR A 59 83.74 9.65 -5.43
C THR A 59 84.08 11.12 -5.69
N ALA A 60 85.21 11.59 -5.19
CA ALA A 60 85.65 12.97 -5.48
C ALA A 60 85.87 13.20 -6.98
N GLU A 61 86.38 12.22 -7.72
CA GLU A 61 86.62 12.31 -9.17
C GLU A 61 85.30 12.20 -9.99
N THR A 62 84.35 11.40 -9.53
CA THR A 62 83.02 11.30 -10.20
C THR A 62 82.17 12.48 -9.92
N LEU A 63 82.33 13.19 -8.80
CA LEU A 63 81.61 14.41 -8.52
C LEU A 63 81.99 15.59 -9.42
N GLU A 64 83.29 15.69 -9.77
CA GLU A 64 83.76 16.73 -10.72
C GLU A 64 83.24 16.47 -12.15
N LEU A 65 83.16 15.19 -12.54
CA LEU A 65 82.66 14.80 -13.85
C LEU A 65 81.11 15.08 -13.90
N VAL A 66 80.43 14.70 -12.86
CA VAL A 66 78.94 15.01 -12.73
C VAL A 66 78.73 16.51 -12.68
N ARG A 67 79.62 17.29 -12.05
CA ARG A 67 79.53 18.76 -12.06
C ARG A 67 79.64 19.33 -13.45
N ALA A 68 80.69 18.86 -14.24
CA ALA A 68 80.89 19.28 -15.60
C ALA A 68 79.69 18.92 -16.50
N ASP A 69 79.18 17.68 -16.33
CA ASP A 69 77.95 17.26 -17.08
C ASP A 69 76.71 18.06 -16.66
N CYS A 70 76.55 18.42 -15.39
CA CYS A 70 75.51 19.28 -14.91
C CYS A 70 75.63 20.70 -15.48
N GLU A 71 76.83 21.28 -15.55
CA GLU A 71 77.02 22.60 -16.19
C GLU A 71 76.73 22.56 -17.69
N GLN A 72 77.11 21.48 -18.37
CA GLN A 72 76.77 21.30 -19.80
C GLN A 72 75.26 21.07 -20.01
N LEU A 73 74.64 20.28 -19.16
CA LEU A 73 73.18 20.11 -19.14
C LEU A 73 72.46 21.43 -18.87
N LEU A 74 72.98 22.20 -17.90
CA LEU A 74 72.39 23.52 -17.55
C LEU A 74 72.47 24.49 -18.73
N GLN A 75 73.60 24.52 -19.44
CA GLN A 75 73.70 25.32 -20.69
C GLN A 75 72.78 24.83 -21.81
N SER A 76 72.67 23.50 -21.96
CA SER A 76 71.75 22.92 -22.95
C SER A 76 70.29 23.20 -22.59
N VAL A 77 69.92 23.08 -21.28
CA VAL A 77 68.56 23.41 -20.81
C VAL A 77 68.30 24.91 -20.95
N GLN A 78 69.26 25.81 -20.67
CA GLN A 78 69.09 27.25 -20.86
C GLN A 78 68.94 27.60 -22.35
N GLY A 79 69.72 26.95 -23.22
CA GLY A 79 69.57 27.13 -24.69
C GLY A 79 68.23 26.63 -25.21
N THR A 80 67.77 25.48 -24.72
CA THR A 80 66.45 24.96 -25.09
C THR A 80 65.31 25.78 -24.49
N ALA A 81 65.45 26.32 -23.27
CA ALA A 81 64.48 27.23 -22.66
C ALA A 81 64.35 28.53 -23.43
N GLN A 82 65.50 29.13 -23.87
CA GLN A 82 65.45 30.34 -24.74
C GLN A 82 64.83 30.09 -26.11
N LEU A 83 65.10 28.93 -26.69
CA LEU A 83 64.45 28.49 -27.93
C LEU A 83 62.94 28.27 -27.72
N ALA A 84 62.55 27.62 -26.63
CA ALA A 84 61.16 27.40 -26.24
C ALA A 84 60.41 28.71 -25.98
N ASP A 85 61.06 29.68 -25.33
CA ASP A 85 60.47 31.00 -25.09
C ASP A 85 60.28 31.79 -26.39
N ASN A 86 61.27 31.71 -27.30
CA ASN A 86 61.17 32.34 -28.62
C ASN A 86 60.05 31.70 -29.48
N ILE A 87 59.98 30.37 -29.48
CA ILE A 87 58.93 29.65 -30.18
C ILE A 87 57.55 29.98 -29.53
N SER A 88 57.45 29.92 -28.17
CA SER A 88 56.25 30.20 -27.42
C SER A 88 55.78 31.63 -27.65
N SER A 89 56.72 32.65 -27.74
CA SER A 89 56.33 34.01 -28.02
C SER A 89 55.81 34.21 -29.45
N LYS A 90 56.39 33.53 -30.44
CA LYS A 90 55.91 33.52 -31.81
C LYS A 90 54.57 32.79 -31.97
N VAL A 91 54.42 31.64 -31.26
CA VAL A 91 53.15 30.90 -31.23
C VAL A 91 52.04 31.78 -30.62
N ARG A 92 52.31 32.45 -29.49
CA ARG A 92 51.35 33.38 -28.87
C ARG A 92 50.97 34.54 -29.81
N GLN A 93 51.92 35.07 -30.55
CA GLN A 93 51.64 36.11 -31.55
C GLN A 93 50.79 35.59 -32.71
N LEU A 94 51.08 34.39 -33.20
CA LEU A 94 50.26 33.73 -34.23
C LEU A 94 48.87 33.39 -33.72
N ASP A 95 48.75 32.85 -32.49
CA ASP A 95 47.46 32.58 -31.86
C ASP A 95 46.61 33.86 -31.71
N LEU A 96 47.25 34.98 -31.34
CA LEU A 96 46.57 36.26 -31.18
C LEU A 96 46.10 36.80 -32.53
N VAL A 97 46.92 36.66 -33.60
CA VAL A 97 46.56 37.03 -34.98
C VAL A 97 45.47 36.11 -35.50
N GLN A 98 45.62 34.80 -35.30
CA GLN A 98 44.60 33.79 -35.65
C GLN A 98 43.28 34.08 -34.94
N GLY A 99 43.30 34.34 -33.62
CA GLY A 99 42.12 34.71 -32.87
C GLY A 99 41.42 35.96 -33.37
N ARG A 100 42.21 36.99 -33.79
CA ARG A 100 41.66 38.23 -34.43
C ARG A 100 41.05 37.96 -35.79
N VAL A 101 41.71 37.19 -36.64
CA VAL A 101 41.21 36.79 -37.96
C VAL A 101 39.93 35.97 -37.83
N GLN A 102 39.94 34.98 -36.93
CA GLN A 102 38.76 34.16 -36.64
C GLN A 102 37.61 35.02 -36.10
N GLY A 103 37.92 35.98 -35.22
CA GLY A 103 36.92 36.92 -34.70
C GLY A 103 36.30 37.79 -35.79
N VAL A 104 37.10 38.25 -36.77
CA VAL A 104 36.57 39.02 -37.91
C VAL A 104 35.76 38.14 -38.86
N LEU A 105 36.21 36.92 -39.14
CA LEU A 105 35.45 35.96 -39.97
C LEU A 105 34.11 35.63 -39.33
N ASN A 106 34.08 35.39 -38.01
CA ASN A 106 32.85 35.13 -37.30
C ASN A 106 31.89 36.34 -37.39
N LYS A 107 32.40 37.59 -37.30
CA LYS A 107 31.57 38.79 -37.46
C LYS A 107 31.03 38.92 -38.89
N ILE A 108 31.82 38.65 -39.90
CA ILE A 108 31.38 38.69 -41.30
C ILE A 108 30.30 37.63 -41.56
N ASN A 109 30.51 36.41 -41.08
CA ASN A 109 29.50 35.35 -41.20
C ASN A 109 28.19 35.75 -40.51
N LEU A 110 28.25 36.31 -39.29
CA LEU A 110 27.07 36.80 -38.57
C LEU A 110 26.31 37.88 -39.36
N ILE A 111 27.02 38.80 -40.03
CA ILE A 111 26.38 39.86 -40.89
C ILE A 111 25.73 39.23 -42.12
N LEU A 112 26.39 38.26 -42.74
CA LEU A 112 25.85 37.56 -43.91
C LEU A 112 24.62 36.73 -43.53
N ASP A 113 24.68 35.99 -42.44
CA ASP A 113 23.57 35.19 -41.93
C ASP A 113 22.38 36.09 -41.59
N ARG A 114 22.64 37.25 -40.99
CA ARG A 114 21.60 38.24 -40.67
C ARG A 114 20.93 38.79 -41.94
N THR A 115 21.70 39.10 -42.97
CA THR A 115 21.18 39.59 -44.27
C THR A 115 20.38 38.48 -44.97
N ASN A 116 20.87 37.26 -44.94
CA ASN A 116 20.17 36.10 -45.49
C ASN A 116 18.84 35.85 -44.78
N CYS A 117 18.79 36.00 -43.44
CA CYS A 117 17.54 35.90 -42.70
C CYS A 117 16.51 36.96 -43.14
N ILE A 118 16.93 38.21 -43.29
CA ILE A 118 16.03 39.31 -43.73
C ILE A 118 15.47 39.06 -45.12
N ASN A 119 16.32 38.70 -46.06
CA ASN A 119 15.90 38.39 -47.45
C ASN A 119 15.00 37.15 -47.46
N GLY A 120 15.32 36.13 -46.64
CA GLY A 120 14.51 34.91 -46.46
C GLY A 120 13.12 35.21 -45.90
N VAL A 121 13.04 36.10 -44.91
CA VAL A 121 11.74 36.52 -44.33
C VAL A 121 10.90 37.25 -45.37
N GLN A 122 11.48 38.16 -46.13
CA GLN A 122 10.74 38.92 -47.17
C GLN A 122 10.20 37.99 -48.27
N SER A 123 11.03 37.08 -48.78
CA SER A 123 10.63 36.10 -49.79
C SER A 123 9.55 35.13 -49.26
N ALA A 124 9.70 34.66 -48.05
CA ALA A 124 8.70 33.76 -47.41
C ALA A 124 7.36 34.46 -47.17
N MET A 125 7.37 35.75 -46.83
CA MET A 125 6.13 36.54 -46.68
C MET A 125 5.44 36.79 -48.03
N GLU A 126 6.18 36.97 -49.15
CA GLU A 126 5.63 37.12 -50.49
C GLU A 126 5.01 35.81 -51.01
N THR A 127 5.56 34.67 -50.63
CA THR A 127 5.04 33.32 -50.98
C THR A 127 3.99 32.79 -50.02
N GLU A 128 3.60 33.55 -49.00
CA GLU A 128 2.68 33.15 -47.89
C GLU A 128 3.18 31.89 -47.13
N ASP A 129 4.49 31.61 -47.16
CA ASP A 129 5.09 30.56 -46.35
C ASP A 129 5.44 31.08 -44.94
N TYR A 130 4.43 31.11 -44.09
CA TYR A 130 4.55 31.63 -42.71
C TYR A 130 5.47 30.80 -41.81
N GLU A 131 5.66 29.51 -42.12
CA GLU A 131 6.54 28.64 -41.37
C GLU A 131 8.00 28.99 -41.62
N ALA A 132 8.37 29.14 -42.88
CA ALA A 132 9.70 29.60 -43.25
C ALA A 132 9.99 31.02 -42.74
N ALA A 133 9.02 31.95 -42.86
CA ALA A 133 9.15 33.29 -42.31
C ALA A 133 9.41 33.30 -40.80
N ALA A 134 8.65 32.53 -40.04
CA ALA A 134 8.83 32.41 -38.59
C ALA A 134 10.18 31.80 -38.21
N HIS A 135 10.65 30.81 -38.96
CA HIS A 135 11.97 30.19 -38.76
C HIS A 135 13.12 31.19 -39.00
N TYR A 136 13.05 31.95 -40.08
CA TYR A 136 14.04 32.99 -40.32
C TYR A 136 14.05 34.09 -39.27
N ILE A 137 12.87 34.49 -38.75
CA ILE A 137 12.77 35.45 -37.63
C ILE A 137 13.40 34.88 -36.37
N SER A 138 13.13 33.60 -36.02
CA SER A 138 13.74 32.94 -34.88
C SER A 138 15.27 32.89 -35.01
N SER A 139 15.77 32.48 -36.16
CA SER A 139 17.20 32.44 -36.46
C SER A 139 17.86 33.78 -36.31
N PHE A 140 17.21 34.84 -36.80
CA PHE A 140 17.71 36.21 -36.65
C PHE A 140 17.78 36.65 -35.19
N MET A 141 16.74 36.38 -34.39
CA MET A 141 16.71 36.69 -32.94
C MET A 141 17.78 35.92 -32.15
N GLU A 142 18.04 34.67 -32.52
CA GLU A 142 19.14 33.88 -31.92
C GLU A 142 20.51 34.48 -32.29
N LEU A 143 20.71 34.96 -33.55
CA LEU A 143 21.92 35.62 -33.96
C LEU A 143 22.11 36.94 -33.20
N GLU A 144 21.04 37.72 -33.01
CA GLU A 144 21.07 38.94 -32.20
C GLU A 144 21.45 38.70 -30.75
N ASN A 145 20.84 37.73 -30.10
CA ASN A 145 21.18 37.31 -28.72
C ASN A 145 22.64 36.86 -28.59
N ARG A 146 23.16 36.11 -29.59
CA ARG A 146 24.59 35.72 -29.63
C ARG A 146 25.51 36.94 -29.80
N MET A 147 25.11 37.91 -30.59
CA MET A 147 25.87 39.18 -30.75
C MET A 147 25.88 39.99 -29.46
N GLU A 148 24.76 40.14 -28.79
CA GLU A 148 24.66 40.85 -27.50
C GLU A 148 25.46 40.15 -26.42
N ALA A 149 25.39 38.82 -26.33
CA ALA A 149 26.18 38.03 -25.41
C ALA A 149 27.69 38.13 -25.69
N ALA A 150 28.11 38.15 -26.96
CA ALA A 150 29.50 38.32 -27.35
C ALA A 150 30.00 39.74 -27.03
N LEU A 151 29.16 40.79 -27.20
CA LEU A 151 29.47 42.15 -26.78
C LEU A 151 29.56 42.31 -25.26
N ALA A 152 28.67 41.67 -24.50
CA ALA A 152 28.69 41.68 -23.04
C ALA A 152 29.92 40.93 -22.49
N ALA A 153 30.32 39.82 -23.11
CA ALA A 153 31.54 39.07 -22.77
C ALA A 153 32.83 39.81 -23.08
N ALA A 154 32.80 40.75 -24.08
CA ALA A 154 33.91 41.66 -24.45
C ALA A 154 33.96 42.94 -23.60
N GLY A 155 33.50 42.91 -22.34
CA GLY A 155 33.37 44.03 -21.40
C GLY A 155 34.46 45.08 -21.44
N PRO A 156 34.21 46.34 -20.97
CA PRO A 156 35.10 47.51 -21.15
C PRO A 156 36.39 47.47 -20.31
N GLY A 157 36.93 46.27 -20.03
CA GLY A 157 38.02 46.05 -19.06
C GLY A 157 39.30 45.42 -19.57
N SER A 158 39.54 45.16 -20.86
CA SER A 158 40.78 44.51 -21.31
C SER A 158 41.80 45.43 -21.99
N VAL A 159 41.78 46.73 -21.65
CA VAL A 159 42.87 47.64 -22.08
C VAL A 159 43.51 48.21 -20.81
N SER A 160 44.22 47.38 -20.08
CA SER A 160 45.21 47.86 -19.11
C SER A 160 46.05 46.69 -18.63
N ALA A 161 47.26 46.56 -19.10
CA ALA A 161 48.48 46.10 -18.47
C ALA A 161 49.42 45.39 -19.46
N ALA A 162 50.11 46.15 -20.27
CA ALA A 162 51.46 45.82 -20.67
C ALA A 162 52.16 47.15 -21.03
N GLY A 163 52.91 47.62 -20.03
CA GLY A 163 53.79 48.76 -20.19
C GLY A 163 54.94 48.42 -21.18
N GLY A 164 55.20 49.33 -22.10
CA GLY A 164 56.28 49.22 -23.05
C GLY A 164 56.27 50.40 -24.00
N SER A 165 57.18 51.32 -23.83
CA SER A 165 57.52 52.59 -24.46
C SER A 165 57.18 52.81 -25.92
N PRO A 166 57.10 54.09 -26.30
CA PRO A 166 56.60 54.56 -27.62
C PRO A 166 57.71 54.66 -28.66
N ALA A 167 57.48 54.17 -29.83
CA ALA A 167 58.21 54.64 -31.05
C ALA A 167 57.25 54.64 -32.23
N SER A 168 56.90 55.88 -32.58
CA SER A 168 56.58 56.44 -33.92
C SER A 168 56.30 55.45 -35.03
N THR A 169 55.06 55.47 -35.53
CA THR A 169 54.78 55.67 -36.98
C THR A 169 53.40 56.26 -37.14
N ALA A 170 53.45 57.30 -37.95
CA ALA A 170 52.37 58.22 -38.31
C ALA A 170 51.21 57.52 -39.05
N GLY A 171 49.99 57.97 -38.76
CA GLY A 171 48.95 58.25 -39.74
C GLY A 171 48.24 57.09 -40.38
N ILE A 172 47.14 56.63 -39.71
CA ILE A 172 45.87 56.37 -40.39
C ILE A 172 44.76 56.61 -39.30
N ALA A 173 43.99 57.66 -39.53
CA ALA A 173 42.83 57.99 -38.73
C ALA A 173 41.82 56.80 -38.73
N PRO A 174 41.20 56.46 -37.63
CA PRO A 174 40.09 55.49 -37.65
C PRO A 174 38.90 56.20 -38.32
N MET A 175 38.74 55.94 -39.61
CA MET A 175 37.53 56.31 -40.33
C MET A 175 36.30 55.82 -39.64
N SER A 176 35.30 56.63 -39.56
CA SER A 176 33.94 56.55 -39.01
C SER A 176 33.05 55.42 -39.60
N GLN A 177 33.61 54.23 -39.82
CA GLN A 177 32.86 53.07 -40.31
C GLN A 177 31.98 52.40 -39.23
N GLY A 178 32.32 52.52 -37.99
CA GLY A 178 31.54 51.92 -36.90
C GLY A 178 30.16 52.59 -36.65
N ALA A 179 29.99 53.82 -37.03
CA ALA A 179 28.71 54.54 -36.87
C ALA A 179 27.71 54.24 -38.00
N VAL A 180 28.23 53.98 -39.22
CA VAL A 180 27.41 53.64 -40.39
C VAL A 180 26.90 52.19 -40.26
N ASP A 181 27.74 51.28 -39.81
CA ASP A 181 27.37 49.89 -39.59
C ASP A 181 26.32 49.75 -38.47
N ALA A 182 26.39 50.57 -37.40
CA ALA A 182 25.41 50.57 -36.31
C ALA A 182 24.04 51.10 -36.76
N SER A 183 24.02 52.14 -37.59
CA SER A 183 22.76 52.69 -38.16
C SER A 183 22.06 51.67 -39.09
N GLN A 184 22.86 51.07 -40.01
CA GLN A 184 22.32 49.99 -40.86
C GLN A 184 21.80 48.78 -40.12
N ALA A 185 22.44 48.39 -39.03
CA ALA A 185 22.02 47.32 -38.18
C ALA A 185 20.70 47.63 -37.45
N GLU A 186 20.51 48.89 -37.01
CA GLU A 186 19.26 49.33 -36.40
C GLU A 186 18.11 49.41 -37.41
N ASP A 187 18.35 49.89 -38.62
CA ASP A 187 17.31 49.92 -39.64
C ASP A 187 16.88 48.53 -40.07
N GLN A 188 17.81 47.58 -40.21
CA GLN A 188 17.50 46.17 -40.45
C GLN A 188 16.69 45.56 -39.34
N ARG A 189 17.02 45.86 -38.09
CA ARG A 189 16.26 45.42 -36.90
C ARG A 189 14.84 45.98 -36.93
N ARG A 190 14.64 47.24 -37.24
CA ARG A 190 13.31 47.87 -37.35
C ARG A 190 12.45 47.19 -38.40
N VAL A 191 13.02 46.98 -39.62
CA VAL A 191 12.31 46.29 -40.70
C VAL A 191 11.87 44.88 -40.26
N LEU A 192 12.75 44.13 -39.62
CA LEU A 192 12.43 42.78 -39.17
C LEU A 192 11.39 42.79 -38.05
N MET A 193 11.46 43.73 -37.10
CA MET A 193 10.46 43.89 -36.05
C MET A 193 9.08 44.26 -36.60
N ASP A 194 9.02 45.07 -37.67
CA ASP A 194 7.75 45.38 -38.33
C ASP A 194 7.18 44.15 -39.06
N VAL A 195 8.02 43.38 -39.76
CA VAL A 195 7.59 42.14 -40.41
C VAL A 195 7.18 41.08 -39.37
N ARG A 196 7.90 41.00 -38.26
CA ARG A 196 7.54 40.15 -37.15
C ARG A 196 6.14 40.52 -36.61
N ALA A 197 5.89 41.79 -36.34
CA ALA A 197 4.58 42.25 -35.85
C ALA A 197 3.44 41.96 -36.85
N ARG A 198 3.72 42.07 -38.15
CA ARG A 198 2.76 41.67 -39.20
C ARG A 198 2.51 40.18 -39.20
N LEU A 199 3.55 39.34 -39.07
CA LEU A 199 3.41 37.90 -39.02
C LEU A 199 2.66 37.46 -37.76
N GLU A 200 2.93 38.09 -36.62
CA GLU A 200 2.18 37.87 -35.37
C GLU A 200 0.68 38.15 -35.58
N ALA A 201 0.34 39.30 -36.16
CA ALA A 201 -1.06 39.66 -36.45
C ALA A 201 -1.74 38.67 -37.43
N ILE A 202 -1.01 38.24 -38.47
CA ILE A 202 -1.50 37.23 -39.42
C ILE A 202 -1.71 35.89 -38.72
N THR A 203 -0.76 35.45 -37.91
CA THR A 203 -0.83 34.19 -37.17
C THR A 203 -2.04 34.20 -36.23
N ASP A 204 -2.21 35.28 -35.48
CA ASP A 204 -3.34 35.43 -34.55
C ASP A 204 -4.68 35.36 -35.30
N ARG A 205 -4.81 36.14 -36.38
CA ARG A 205 -6.05 36.16 -37.18
C ARG A 205 -6.33 34.80 -37.84
N ARG A 206 -5.34 34.15 -38.42
CA ARG A 206 -5.50 32.84 -39.08
C ARG A 206 -5.79 31.75 -38.07
N PHE A 207 -5.20 31.82 -36.87
CA PHE A 207 -5.54 30.91 -35.76
C PHE A 207 -6.99 31.10 -35.32
N GLU A 208 -7.46 32.35 -35.14
CA GLU A 208 -8.85 32.64 -34.79
C GLU A 208 -9.83 32.19 -35.90
N ASP A 209 -9.49 32.40 -37.17
CA ASP A 209 -10.26 31.92 -38.31
C ASP A 209 -10.34 30.37 -38.34
N ALA A 210 -9.23 29.67 -38.03
CA ALA A 210 -9.18 28.21 -37.93
C ALA A 210 -10.05 27.68 -36.78
N VAL A 211 -9.99 28.33 -35.62
CA VAL A 211 -10.86 28.03 -34.48
C VAL A 211 -12.33 28.24 -34.83
N ALA A 212 -12.69 29.34 -35.46
CA ALA A 212 -14.06 29.65 -35.85
C ALA A 212 -14.63 28.63 -36.87
N ARG A 213 -13.79 28.17 -37.82
CA ARG A 213 -14.16 27.15 -38.82
C ARG A 213 -14.07 25.72 -38.30
N ARG A 214 -13.55 25.53 -37.08
CA ARG A 214 -13.24 24.23 -36.51
C ARG A 214 -12.25 23.41 -37.36
N ASP A 215 -11.34 24.09 -38.04
CA ASP A 215 -10.28 23.45 -38.80
C ASP A 215 -9.11 23.12 -37.86
N HIS A 216 -9.12 21.88 -37.39
CA HIS A 216 -8.13 21.39 -36.47
C HIS A 216 -6.71 21.40 -37.02
N ALA A 217 -6.53 20.99 -38.29
CA ALA A 217 -5.22 20.94 -38.92
C ALA A 217 -4.60 22.34 -39.04
N ALA A 218 -5.41 23.35 -39.45
CA ALA A 218 -4.98 24.73 -39.48
C ALA A 218 -4.66 25.29 -38.10
N ALA A 219 -5.49 25.00 -37.06
CA ALA A 219 -5.25 25.46 -35.70
C ALA A 219 -3.90 24.93 -35.16
N VAL A 220 -3.61 23.65 -35.35
CA VAL A 220 -2.33 23.04 -34.93
C VAL A 220 -1.15 23.64 -35.71
N ARG A 221 -1.32 23.86 -37.03
CA ARG A 221 -0.30 24.45 -37.87
C ARG A 221 0.09 25.85 -37.38
N PHE A 222 -0.91 26.71 -37.13
CA PHE A 222 -0.64 28.08 -36.65
C PHE A 222 -0.18 28.11 -35.19
N ALA A 223 -0.58 27.16 -34.35
CA ALA A 223 -0.08 27.03 -32.97
C ALA A 223 1.46 26.83 -32.93
N ARG A 224 2.03 26.07 -33.88
CA ARG A 224 3.49 25.87 -33.97
C ARG A 224 4.28 27.12 -34.23
N LEU A 225 3.66 28.17 -34.84
CA LEU A 225 4.32 29.42 -35.16
C LEU A 225 4.60 30.31 -33.93
N TYR A 226 3.89 30.09 -32.79
CA TYR A 226 4.13 30.90 -31.60
C TYR A 226 5.51 30.64 -30.95
N LYS A 227 6.09 29.46 -31.15
CA LYS A 227 7.43 29.12 -30.62
C LYS A 227 8.52 29.97 -31.30
N PRO A 228 8.67 29.97 -32.64
CA PRO A 228 9.67 30.78 -33.31
C PRO A 228 9.42 32.28 -33.14
N LEU A 229 8.19 32.73 -32.89
CA LEU A 229 7.86 34.12 -32.60
C LEU A 229 8.13 34.55 -31.16
N SER A 230 8.63 33.66 -30.31
CA SER A 230 8.90 33.89 -28.86
C SER A 230 7.65 34.29 -28.04
N LYS A 231 6.46 33.91 -28.53
CA LYS A 231 5.16 34.13 -27.86
C LYS A 231 4.57 32.83 -27.30
N GLN A 232 5.40 31.97 -26.73
CA GLN A 232 4.97 30.64 -26.26
C GLN A 232 3.85 30.71 -25.24
N ALA A 233 3.90 31.63 -24.27
CA ALA A 233 2.89 31.75 -23.22
C ALA A 233 1.52 32.16 -23.77
N GLU A 234 1.46 33.12 -24.67
CA GLU A 234 0.22 33.58 -25.32
C GLU A 234 -0.36 32.49 -26.23
N GLY A 235 0.52 31.86 -27.05
CA GLY A 235 0.14 30.75 -27.91
C GLY A 235 -0.39 29.55 -27.13
N LEU A 236 0.22 29.20 -25.98
CA LEU A 236 -0.24 28.14 -25.08
C LEU A 236 -1.65 28.45 -24.55
N GLN A 237 -1.88 29.67 -24.10
CA GLN A 237 -3.19 30.05 -23.57
C GLN A 237 -4.26 29.95 -24.67
N ARG A 238 -4.02 30.53 -25.89
CA ARG A 238 -4.97 30.45 -27.00
C ARG A 238 -5.23 29.01 -27.46
N PHE A 239 -4.17 28.17 -27.50
CA PHE A 239 -4.31 26.77 -27.86
C PHE A 239 -5.09 25.98 -26.80
N THR A 240 -4.84 26.27 -25.54
CA THR A 240 -5.59 25.68 -24.42
C THR A 240 -7.07 26.07 -24.49
N ASP A 241 -7.37 27.34 -24.76
CA ASP A 241 -8.75 27.83 -24.92
C ASP A 241 -9.46 27.19 -26.13
N TYR A 242 -8.73 26.98 -27.24
CA TYR A 242 -9.23 26.20 -28.38
C TYR A 242 -9.61 24.78 -27.98
N LEU A 243 -8.73 24.05 -27.27
CA LEU A 243 -9.00 22.68 -26.80
C LEU A 243 -10.20 22.64 -25.84
N LYS A 244 -10.35 23.62 -24.96
CA LYS A 244 -11.53 23.77 -24.10
C LYS A 244 -12.81 23.89 -24.93
N VAL A 245 -12.79 24.70 -26.01
CA VAL A 245 -13.96 24.87 -26.89
C VAL A 245 -14.33 23.53 -27.55
N VAL A 246 -13.33 22.77 -28.03
CA VAL A 246 -13.55 21.47 -28.69
C VAL A 246 -14.14 20.47 -27.71
N VAL A 247 -13.47 20.25 -26.56
CA VAL A 247 -13.94 19.32 -25.53
C VAL A 247 -15.29 19.76 -24.96
N GLY A 248 -15.47 21.04 -24.68
CA GLY A 248 -16.73 21.59 -24.18
C GLY A 248 -17.89 21.46 -25.16
N ALA A 249 -17.65 21.49 -26.47
CA ALA A 249 -18.67 21.23 -27.47
C ALA A 249 -19.12 19.76 -27.49
N GLN A 250 -18.17 18.83 -27.45
CA GLN A 250 -18.44 17.39 -27.36
C GLN A 250 -19.17 17.04 -26.04
N ALA A 251 -18.68 17.58 -24.93
CA ALA A 251 -19.31 17.41 -23.62
C ALA A 251 -20.77 17.91 -23.58
N ARG A 252 -21.05 19.07 -24.23
CA ARG A 252 -22.43 19.58 -24.35
C ARG A 252 -23.31 18.65 -25.19
N ASN A 253 -22.78 18.10 -26.30
CA ASN A 253 -23.53 17.16 -27.13
C ASN A 253 -23.87 15.88 -26.35
N THR A 254 -22.90 15.32 -25.62
CA THR A 254 -23.11 14.15 -24.75
C THR A 254 -24.14 14.42 -23.65
N TYR A 255 -24.06 15.60 -23.02
CA TYR A 255 -25.02 15.99 -22.00
C TYR A 255 -26.44 16.18 -22.58
N ASN A 256 -26.59 16.84 -23.74
CA ASN A 256 -27.87 17.04 -24.40
C ASN A 256 -28.51 15.72 -24.83
N ALA A 257 -27.72 14.78 -25.38
CA ALA A 257 -28.18 13.42 -25.70
C ALA A 257 -28.67 12.67 -24.46
N LEU A 258 -28.02 12.83 -23.31
CA LEU A 258 -28.44 12.27 -22.04
C LEU A 258 -29.78 12.90 -21.57
N VAL A 259 -29.93 14.22 -21.70
CA VAL A 259 -31.16 14.93 -21.34
C VAL A 259 -32.32 14.49 -22.22
N GLU A 260 -32.09 14.34 -23.54
CA GLU A 260 -33.11 13.82 -24.47
C GLU A 260 -33.60 12.40 -24.10
N GLN A 261 -32.65 11.52 -23.67
CA GLN A 261 -33.03 10.19 -23.15
C GLN A 261 -33.90 10.26 -21.89
N LEU A 262 -33.66 11.26 -21.02
CA LEU A 262 -34.41 11.44 -19.78
C LEU A 262 -35.81 12.09 -19.99
N GLU A 263 -35.93 13.01 -20.93
CA GLU A 263 -37.10 13.86 -21.16
C GLU A 263 -37.95 13.44 -22.38
N GLY A 264 -37.51 12.41 -23.14
CA GLY A 264 -38.19 11.93 -24.34
C GLY A 264 -39.64 11.53 -24.10
N PRO A 265 -40.52 11.66 -25.14
CA PRO A 265 -41.99 11.56 -25.03
C PRO A 265 -42.54 10.19 -24.63
N GLN A 266 -41.70 9.19 -24.55
CA GLN A 266 -42.04 7.87 -24.02
C GLN A 266 -41.69 7.82 -22.54
N GLY A 267 -42.57 8.12 -21.63
CA GLY A 267 -42.42 8.16 -20.18
C GLY A 267 -41.89 6.88 -19.51
N ALA A 268 -41.36 5.94 -20.30
CA ALA A 268 -40.57 4.77 -19.90
C ALA A 268 -39.06 5.05 -19.78
N GLY A 269 -38.56 6.26 -20.10
CA GLY A 269 -37.15 6.57 -20.26
C GLY A 269 -36.33 6.80 -18.95
N ARG A 270 -37.00 7.10 -17.84
CA ARG A 270 -36.31 7.39 -16.57
C ARG A 270 -35.46 6.21 -16.03
N GLY A 271 -35.76 4.98 -16.41
CA GLY A 271 -34.99 3.80 -16.03
C GLY A 271 -33.90 3.40 -17.02
N LYS A 272 -33.83 3.99 -18.22
CA LYS A 272 -32.97 3.56 -19.32
C LYS A 272 -31.79 4.52 -19.65
N ALA A 273 -31.76 5.72 -19.06
CA ALA A 273 -30.64 6.64 -19.29
C ALA A 273 -29.34 6.07 -18.69
N ASP A 274 -28.37 5.84 -19.54
CA ASP A 274 -27.07 5.29 -19.14
C ASP A 274 -26.07 6.43 -18.85
N PHE A 275 -26.05 6.83 -17.57
CA PHE A 275 -25.12 7.84 -17.07
C PHE A 275 -23.66 7.39 -17.13
N ALA A 276 -23.41 6.08 -16.99
CA ALA A 276 -22.06 5.53 -17.11
C ALA A 276 -21.54 5.66 -18.54
N ALA A 277 -22.37 5.40 -19.55
CA ALA A 277 -22.01 5.61 -20.96
C ALA A 277 -21.72 7.08 -21.26
N ALA A 278 -22.52 8.01 -20.72
CA ALA A 278 -22.28 9.45 -20.90
C ALA A 278 -20.96 9.92 -20.27
N LEU A 279 -20.64 9.46 -19.06
CA LEU A 279 -19.36 9.74 -18.41
C LEU A 279 -18.17 9.10 -19.17
N THR A 280 -18.34 7.86 -19.63
CA THR A 280 -17.30 7.18 -20.42
C THR A 280 -17.02 7.93 -21.72
N ALA A 281 -18.05 8.45 -22.41
CA ALA A 281 -17.89 9.26 -23.59
C ALA A 281 -17.11 10.55 -23.28
N LEU A 282 -17.51 11.28 -22.22
CA LEU A 282 -16.81 12.49 -21.78
C LEU A 282 -15.33 12.23 -21.47
N PHE A 283 -15.03 11.19 -20.71
CA PHE A 283 -13.66 10.85 -20.32
C PHE A 283 -12.83 10.39 -21.51
N LYS A 284 -13.42 9.66 -22.45
CA LYS A 284 -12.79 9.28 -23.69
C LYS A 284 -12.45 10.50 -24.55
N ASP A 285 -13.36 11.45 -24.68
CA ASP A 285 -13.15 12.68 -25.46
C ASP A 285 -11.99 13.49 -24.86
N VAL A 286 -11.90 13.59 -23.54
CA VAL A 286 -10.80 14.26 -22.84
C VAL A 286 -9.48 13.50 -23.06
N ALA A 287 -9.48 12.16 -22.90
CA ALA A 287 -8.28 11.35 -23.07
C ALA A 287 -7.74 11.40 -24.50
N VAL A 288 -8.61 11.26 -25.50
CA VAL A 288 -8.25 11.33 -26.92
C VAL A 288 -7.70 12.72 -27.25
N CYS A 289 -8.37 13.79 -26.80
CA CYS A 289 -7.91 15.16 -27.00
C CYS A 289 -6.49 15.35 -26.43
N LEU A 290 -6.19 14.86 -25.24
CA LEU A 290 -4.85 14.98 -24.65
C LEU A 290 -3.82 14.14 -25.40
N GLU A 291 -4.13 12.90 -25.79
CA GLU A 291 -3.21 12.01 -26.48
C GLU A 291 -2.86 12.50 -27.90
N GLU A 292 -3.85 12.98 -28.64
CA GLU A 292 -3.64 13.53 -29.99
C GLU A 292 -2.75 14.78 -30.00
N HIS A 293 -2.83 15.58 -28.92
CA HIS A 293 -2.12 16.87 -28.88
C HIS A 293 -0.85 16.84 -28.03
N GLU A 294 -0.59 15.77 -27.27
CA GLU A 294 0.55 15.67 -26.36
C GLU A 294 1.88 15.95 -27.07
N ALA A 295 2.09 15.35 -28.25
CA ALA A 295 3.32 15.54 -29.02
C ALA A 295 3.49 16.98 -29.49
N VAL A 296 2.43 17.60 -29.98
CA VAL A 296 2.44 19.00 -30.48
C VAL A 296 2.71 19.96 -29.31
N ILE A 297 2.09 19.77 -28.18
CA ILE A 297 2.27 20.61 -26.98
C ILE A 297 3.71 20.54 -26.48
N LYS A 298 4.29 19.35 -26.40
CA LYS A 298 5.67 19.15 -25.96
C LYS A 298 6.67 19.77 -26.90
N GLU A 299 6.50 19.59 -28.21
CA GLU A 299 7.38 20.12 -29.23
C GLU A 299 7.34 21.65 -29.30
N THR A 300 6.13 22.22 -29.21
CA THR A 300 5.90 23.66 -29.42
C THR A 300 6.12 24.48 -28.15
N PHE A 301 5.56 24.02 -27.04
CA PHE A 301 5.49 24.81 -25.80
C PHE A 301 6.36 24.24 -24.66
N GLY A 302 6.90 23.02 -24.83
CA GLY A 302 7.73 22.33 -23.84
C GLY A 302 6.96 21.42 -22.90
N GLU A 303 7.69 20.55 -22.19
CA GLU A 303 7.12 19.51 -21.30
C GLU A 303 6.26 20.10 -20.17
N ALA A 304 6.65 21.24 -19.60
CA ALA A 304 5.93 21.88 -18.51
C ALA A 304 4.55 22.41 -18.92
N ALA A 305 4.40 22.82 -20.19
CA ALA A 305 3.17 23.37 -20.74
C ALA A 305 2.02 22.35 -20.78
N LEU A 306 2.35 21.06 -20.88
CA LEU A 306 1.36 19.98 -20.86
C LEU A 306 0.51 20.01 -19.59
N LEU A 307 1.12 20.33 -18.44
CA LEU A 307 0.40 20.42 -17.15
C LEU A 307 -0.65 21.54 -17.14
N ASP A 308 -0.36 22.67 -17.80
CA ASP A 308 -1.28 23.81 -17.87
C ASP A 308 -2.44 23.52 -18.83
N VAL A 309 -2.17 22.86 -19.97
CA VAL A 309 -3.19 22.38 -20.89
C VAL A 309 -4.10 21.35 -20.21
N MET A 310 -3.51 20.38 -19.50
CA MET A 310 -4.29 19.39 -18.74
C MET A 310 -5.21 20.04 -17.71
N ALA A 311 -4.73 21.05 -16.98
CA ALA A 311 -5.54 21.81 -16.03
C ALA A 311 -6.68 22.57 -16.75
N GLY A 312 -6.41 23.13 -17.93
CA GLY A 312 -7.42 23.83 -18.74
C GLY A 312 -8.52 22.91 -19.27
N VAL A 313 -8.16 21.75 -19.82
CA VAL A 313 -9.11 20.74 -20.32
C VAL A 313 -9.88 20.12 -19.17
N GLN A 314 -9.22 19.89 -18.01
CA GLN A 314 -9.87 19.40 -16.81
C GLN A 314 -11.00 20.33 -16.33
N ALA A 315 -10.85 21.62 -16.44
CA ALA A 315 -11.91 22.57 -16.08
C ALA A 315 -13.21 22.35 -16.87
N GLU A 316 -13.13 21.96 -18.15
CA GLU A 316 -14.32 21.60 -18.95
C GLU A 316 -14.91 20.24 -18.52
N CYS A 317 -14.03 19.27 -18.20
CA CYS A 317 -14.47 18.00 -17.61
C CYS A 317 -15.14 18.22 -16.27
N ASP A 318 -14.60 19.11 -15.43
CA ASP A 318 -15.20 19.50 -14.15
C ASP A 318 -16.62 20.05 -14.30
N ASN A 319 -16.81 20.94 -15.27
CA ASN A 319 -18.12 21.53 -15.56
C ASN A 319 -19.13 20.50 -16.08
N ALA A 320 -18.74 19.68 -17.06
CA ALA A 320 -19.64 18.71 -17.67
C ALA A 320 -19.87 17.50 -16.76
N GLY A 321 -18.82 16.95 -16.16
CA GLY A 321 -18.89 15.79 -15.26
C GLY A 321 -19.72 16.07 -14.02
N SER A 322 -19.53 17.24 -13.38
CA SER A 322 -20.33 17.62 -12.21
C SER A 322 -21.83 17.72 -12.54
N ARG A 323 -22.18 18.27 -13.74
CA ARG A 323 -23.57 18.34 -14.19
C ARG A 323 -24.17 16.95 -14.43
N ILE A 324 -23.42 16.02 -15.02
CA ILE A 324 -23.88 14.65 -15.25
C ILE A 324 -24.11 13.95 -13.91
N LEU A 325 -23.18 14.06 -12.95
CA LEU A 325 -23.30 13.47 -11.61
C LEU A 325 -24.47 14.07 -10.83
N GLN A 326 -24.69 15.38 -10.92
CA GLN A 326 -25.81 16.03 -10.29
C GLN A 326 -27.14 15.57 -10.91
N ARG A 327 -27.21 15.50 -12.25
CA ARG A 327 -28.40 15.01 -12.96
C ARG A 327 -28.70 13.55 -12.62
N TYR A 328 -27.66 12.71 -12.43
CA TYR A 328 -27.79 11.35 -11.92
C TYR A 328 -28.45 11.35 -10.54
N SER A 329 -27.90 12.10 -9.60
CA SER A 329 -28.43 12.22 -8.23
C SER A 329 -29.88 12.64 -8.21
N ASP A 330 -30.26 13.63 -9.05
CA ASP A 330 -31.59 14.16 -9.13
C ASP A 330 -32.58 13.15 -9.78
N SER A 331 -32.17 12.48 -10.87
CA SER A 331 -32.98 11.51 -11.58
C SER A 331 -33.30 10.28 -10.72
N ARG A 332 -32.30 9.80 -9.95
CA ARG A 332 -32.44 8.68 -8.99
C ARG A 332 -32.97 9.12 -7.62
N ARG A 333 -33.17 10.44 -7.40
CA ARG A 333 -33.61 11.02 -6.12
C ARG A 333 -32.76 10.55 -4.93
N LEU A 334 -31.43 10.43 -5.15
CA LEU A 334 -30.53 9.87 -4.17
C LEU A 334 -30.59 10.54 -2.80
N GLU A 335 -30.70 11.87 -2.77
CA GLU A 335 -30.83 12.64 -1.53
C GLU A 335 -32.07 12.25 -0.71
N ARG A 336 -33.19 12.01 -1.37
CA ARG A 336 -34.41 11.54 -0.71
C ARG A 336 -34.22 10.13 -0.15
N VAL A 337 -33.70 9.22 -0.97
CA VAL A 337 -33.46 7.83 -0.55
C VAL A 337 -32.51 7.79 0.64
N VAL A 338 -31.37 8.50 0.57
CA VAL A 338 -30.39 8.57 1.67
C VAL A 338 -31.01 9.14 2.94
N ARG A 339 -31.83 10.20 2.84
CA ARG A 339 -32.53 10.78 3.99
C ARG A 339 -33.51 9.78 4.62
N GLU A 340 -34.24 9.03 3.80
CA GLU A 340 -35.18 8.01 4.25
C GLU A 340 -34.45 6.84 4.96
N VAL A 341 -33.40 6.28 4.36
CA VAL A 341 -32.65 5.16 4.95
C VAL A 341 -31.87 5.58 6.22
N THR A 342 -31.32 6.79 6.24
CA THR A 342 -30.62 7.34 7.43
C THR A 342 -31.63 7.63 8.56
N GLY A 343 -32.85 8.09 8.23
CA GLY A 343 -33.89 8.30 9.20
C GLY A 343 -34.34 7.00 9.86
N ARG A 344 -34.46 5.91 9.10
CA ARG A 344 -34.84 4.58 9.62
C ARG A 344 -33.72 4.02 10.54
N ARG A 345 -32.47 4.15 10.15
CA ARG A 345 -31.32 3.70 10.98
C ARG A 345 -31.28 4.41 12.34
N ARG A 346 -31.60 5.72 12.40
CA ARG A 346 -31.71 6.49 13.65
C ARG A 346 -32.91 6.12 14.49
N GLY A 347 -34.03 5.77 13.85
CA GLY A 347 -35.30 5.38 14.53
C GLY A 347 -35.29 3.96 15.08
N GLY A 348 -34.58 3.03 14.42
CA GLY A 348 -34.45 1.61 14.84
C GLY A 348 -33.66 1.40 16.11
N GLY A 349 -32.73 2.32 16.47
CA GLY A 349 -31.92 2.24 17.67
C GLY A 349 -32.66 2.52 19.00
N ALA A 350 -33.90 3.02 18.97
CA ALA A 350 -34.62 3.42 20.17
C ALA A 350 -35.80 2.49 20.58
N SER A 351 -36.08 1.38 19.84
CA SER A 351 -37.16 0.48 20.15
C SER A 351 -36.72 -0.98 20.33
N GLY A 352 -35.69 -1.21 21.07
CA GLY A 352 -35.32 -2.54 21.55
C GLY A 352 -36.06 -2.95 22.82
N GLY A 353 -37.38 -3.00 22.80
CA GLY A 353 -38.16 -3.46 23.94
C GLY A 353 -39.61 -3.65 23.57
N ALA A 354 -40.04 -4.91 23.51
CA ALA A 354 -41.45 -5.36 23.48
C ALA A 354 -42.22 -5.20 22.17
N ALA A 355 -42.25 -6.24 21.35
CA ALA A 355 -43.49 -6.66 20.69
C ALA A 355 -43.49 -8.18 20.51
N ALA A 356 -44.43 -8.80 21.17
CA ALA A 356 -44.72 -10.23 21.17
C ALA A 356 -45.25 -10.74 19.83
N ALA A 357 -44.95 -11.98 19.57
CA ALA A 357 -45.74 -13.02 18.91
C ALA A 357 -46.83 -12.61 17.91
N GLY A 358 -46.57 -12.85 16.65
CA GLY A 358 -47.53 -12.94 15.59
C GLY A 358 -46.95 -13.71 14.42
N GLY A 359 -47.24 -15.01 14.37
CA GLY A 359 -46.77 -15.90 13.31
C GLY A 359 -47.34 -15.55 11.94
N GLY A 360 -46.47 -15.46 10.99
CA GLY A 360 -46.75 -15.35 9.56
C GLY A 360 -45.52 -15.78 8.80
N GLY A 361 -45.44 -17.08 8.47
CA GLY A 361 -44.32 -17.67 7.73
C GLY A 361 -44.20 -17.05 6.35
N VAL A 362 -43.10 -16.43 6.04
CA VAL A 362 -42.66 -16.06 4.70
C VAL A 362 -41.43 -16.88 4.37
N THR A 363 -41.70 -17.95 3.63
CA THR A 363 -40.67 -18.80 3.00
C THR A 363 -40.00 -18.01 1.88
N LEU A 364 -38.77 -17.64 2.05
CA LEU A 364 -37.88 -17.12 1.00
C LEU A 364 -37.03 -18.29 0.47
N SER A 365 -37.46 -18.85 -0.69
CA SER A 365 -36.62 -19.81 -1.41
C SER A 365 -35.63 -19.05 -2.26
N PHE A 366 -34.35 -19.31 -2.05
CA PHE A 366 -33.29 -18.95 -2.99
C PHE A 366 -33.34 -19.93 -4.17
N GLY A 367 -34.10 -19.60 -5.22
CA GLY A 367 -34.18 -20.32 -6.46
C GLY A 367 -33.55 -19.53 -7.59
N VAL A 368 -32.53 -20.12 -8.19
CA VAL A 368 -32.02 -19.75 -9.52
C VAL A 368 -33.10 -20.04 -10.58
N SER A 369 -33.28 -19.09 -11.50
CA SER A 369 -34.01 -19.16 -12.79
C SER A 369 -35.52 -18.87 -12.81
N GLY A 370 -35.83 -17.75 -13.47
CA GLY A 370 -36.74 -17.69 -14.65
C GLY A 370 -38.25 -17.74 -14.45
N GLN A 371 -38.80 -16.60 -14.73
CA GLN A 371 -40.12 -16.26 -15.30
C GLN A 371 -41.14 -15.56 -14.40
N PRO A 372 -41.87 -14.52 -14.96
CA PRO A 372 -42.74 -13.66 -14.20
C PRO A 372 -44.18 -14.21 -14.12
N ALA A 373 -44.73 -14.23 -12.94
CA ALA A 373 -46.18 -14.43 -12.78
C ALA A 373 -46.84 -13.14 -12.25
N GLN A 374 -47.90 -12.76 -12.94
CA GLN A 374 -48.76 -11.61 -12.71
C GLN A 374 -49.60 -11.77 -11.43
N GLN A 375 -49.70 -10.67 -10.74
CA GLN A 375 -50.69 -10.06 -9.82
C GLN A 375 -51.93 -10.85 -9.35
N PRO A 376 -52.60 -10.44 -8.23
CA PRO A 376 -53.17 -9.09 -8.06
C PRO A 376 -53.29 -8.51 -6.61
N GLY A 377 -53.32 -7.18 -6.53
CA GLY A 377 -54.34 -6.46 -5.76
C GLY A 377 -54.08 -6.06 -4.30
N THR A 378 -53.68 -4.79 -4.10
CA THR A 378 -54.10 -3.83 -3.06
C THR A 378 -53.99 -4.18 -1.57
N ALA A 379 -53.01 -3.61 -0.92
CA ALA A 379 -53.16 -2.89 0.35
C ALA A 379 -52.09 -1.80 0.43
N ALA A 380 -52.48 -0.54 0.51
CA ALA A 380 -51.63 0.58 0.83
C ALA A 380 -51.26 0.47 2.32
N GLY A 381 -50.07 -0.12 2.58
CA GLY A 381 -49.45 -0.21 3.89
C GLY A 381 -47.96 -0.21 3.68
N ASP A 382 -47.30 0.85 4.17
CA ASP A 382 -45.88 1.07 4.38
C ASP A 382 -44.97 0.38 3.35
N GLN A 383 -44.86 0.98 2.15
CA GLN A 383 -43.89 0.59 1.14
C GLN A 383 -42.48 0.99 1.64
N GLY A 384 -41.94 0.15 2.52
CA GLY A 384 -40.55 0.19 2.85
C GLY A 384 -39.70 0.18 1.58
N THR A 385 -38.64 0.98 1.54
CA THR A 385 -37.69 1.03 0.41
C THR A 385 -37.27 -0.41 0.11
N ASP A 386 -37.62 -0.91 -1.07
CA ASP A 386 -37.34 -2.29 -1.47
C ASP A 386 -35.84 -2.52 -1.46
N HIS A 387 -35.35 -3.49 -0.71
CA HIS A 387 -33.92 -3.81 -0.59
C HIS A 387 -33.26 -4.06 -1.95
N ARG A 388 -34.00 -4.67 -2.88
CA ARG A 388 -33.50 -4.92 -4.25
C ARG A 388 -33.33 -3.62 -5.01
N ALA A 389 -34.22 -2.64 -4.80
CA ALA A 389 -34.09 -1.32 -5.40
C ALA A 389 -32.91 -0.54 -4.84
N VAL A 390 -32.65 -0.65 -3.52
CA VAL A 390 -31.45 -0.06 -2.89
C VAL A 390 -30.19 -0.72 -3.40
N GLU A 391 -30.16 -2.03 -3.50
CA GLU A 391 -29.00 -2.79 -4.02
C GLU A 391 -28.68 -2.43 -5.48
N ALA A 392 -29.69 -2.36 -6.34
CA ALA A 392 -29.52 -1.93 -7.73
C ALA A 392 -28.97 -0.50 -7.83
N LEU A 393 -29.41 0.38 -6.92
CA LEU A 393 -28.93 1.75 -6.85
C LEU A 393 -27.48 1.84 -6.36
N ILE A 394 -27.10 1.00 -5.40
CA ILE A 394 -25.73 0.84 -4.92
C ILE A 394 -24.82 0.41 -6.06
N GLU A 395 -25.20 -0.64 -6.81
CA GLU A 395 -24.41 -1.17 -7.92
C GLU A 395 -24.26 -0.15 -9.06
N GLU A 396 -25.32 0.58 -9.41
CA GLU A 396 -25.24 1.64 -10.41
C GLU A 396 -24.33 2.78 -9.95
N THR A 397 -24.46 3.22 -8.68
CA THR A 397 -23.63 4.28 -8.11
C THR A 397 -22.17 3.87 -8.04
N LEU A 398 -21.89 2.64 -7.62
CA LEU A 398 -20.54 2.08 -7.56
C LEU A 398 -19.88 2.04 -8.94
N ARG A 399 -20.62 1.60 -9.98
CA ARG A 399 -20.11 1.59 -11.36
C ARG A 399 -19.72 3.00 -11.83
N ILE A 400 -20.54 4.01 -11.52
CA ILE A 400 -20.25 5.41 -11.84
C ILE A 400 -19.02 5.90 -11.07
N CYS A 401 -18.93 5.62 -9.76
CA CYS A 401 -17.78 6.01 -8.95
C CYS A 401 -16.49 5.34 -9.44
N GLY A 402 -16.53 4.07 -9.82
CA GLY A 402 -15.39 3.33 -10.37
C GLY A 402 -14.86 3.97 -11.67
N LEU A 403 -15.76 4.27 -12.61
CA LEU A 403 -15.39 4.96 -13.85
C LEU A 403 -14.77 6.34 -13.61
N CYS A 404 -15.32 7.09 -12.65
CA CYS A 404 -14.77 8.40 -12.28
C CYS A 404 -13.36 8.28 -11.64
N GLU A 405 -13.13 7.26 -10.82
CA GLU A 405 -11.82 7.04 -10.21
C GLU A 405 -10.79 6.51 -11.21
N GLU A 406 -11.17 5.65 -12.16
CA GLU A 406 -10.31 5.24 -13.29
C GLU A 406 -9.85 6.46 -14.10
N TYR A 407 -10.77 7.39 -14.40
CA TYR A 407 -10.42 8.65 -15.04
C TYR A 407 -9.46 9.50 -14.19
N ASN A 408 -9.72 9.62 -12.89
CA ASN A 408 -8.83 10.34 -11.97
C ASN A 408 -7.42 9.74 -11.95
N GLN A 409 -7.31 8.41 -11.92
CA GLN A 409 -6.03 7.71 -11.96
C GLN A 409 -5.28 7.93 -13.27
N PHE A 410 -6.00 7.88 -14.40
CA PHE A 410 -5.45 8.21 -15.73
C PHE A 410 -4.88 9.63 -15.75
N MET A 411 -5.66 10.63 -15.35
CA MET A 411 -5.24 12.04 -15.34
C MET A 411 -4.05 12.28 -14.40
N LEU A 412 -4.10 11.76 -13.18
CA LEU A 412 -2.99 11.88 -12.22
C LEU A 412 -1.74 11.15 -12.71
N GLY A 413 -1.89 10.02 -13.38
CA GLY A 413 -0.79 9.29 -14.02
C GLY A 413 -0.11 10.12 -15.11
N LYS A 414 -0.89 10.71 -16.01
CA LYS A 414 -0.40 11.62 -17.07
C LYS A 414 0.26 12.88 -16.48
N MET A 415 -0.35 13.49 -15.44
CA MET A 415 0.22 14.67 -14.77
C MET A 415 1.56 14.34 -14.08
N ARG A 416 1.70 13.19 -13.45
CA ARG A 416 2.96 12.73 -12.83
C ARG A 416 4.03 12.49 -13.89
N ALA A 417 3.67 11.85 -15.00
CA ALA A 417 4.59 11.63 -16.13
C ALA A 417 5.09 12.96 -16.72
N ALA A 418 4.19 13.93 -16.94
CA ALA A 418 4.54 15.25 -17.44
C ALA A 418 5.42 16.04 -16.46
N ALA A 419 5.15 15.96 -15.16
CA ALA A 419 5.96 16.61 -14.12
C ALA A 419 7.38 16.01 -14.04
N ALA A 420 7.50 14.68 -14.17
CA ALA A 420 8.79 13.99 -14.19
C ALA A 420 9.63 14.39 -15.41
N ALA A 421 9.02 14.47 -16.58
CA ALA A 421 9.68 14.90 -17.82
C ALA A 421 10.15 16.37 -17.74
N ALA A 422 9.32 17.27 -17.19
CA ALA A 422 9.67 18.67 -16.97
C ALA A 422 10.83 18.86 -15.96
N GLY A 423 10.91 18.03 -14.92
CA GLY A 423 11.99 18.05 -13.93
C GLY A 423 13.32 17.54 -14.48
N GLY A 424 13.30 16.57 -15.41
CA GLY A 424 14.50 16.05 -16.07
C GLY A 424 15.16 17.03 -17.04
N ALA A 425 14.39 17.91 -17.68
CA ALA A 425 14.88 18.89 -18.65
C ALA A 425 15.66 20.06 -18.02
N SER A 426 15.51 20.31 -16.72
CA SER A 426 16.19 21.42 -16.01
C SER A 426 17.61 21.11 -15.53
N HIS A 427 18.12 19.89 -15.68
CA HIS A 427 19.44 19.47 -15.18
C HIS A 427 20.51 19.30 -16.27
N GLY A 428 20.32 19.87 -17.44
CA GLY A 428 21.31 19.89 -18.54
C GLY A 428 22.39 20.99 -18.43
N GLY A 429 22.88 21.36 -17.25
CA GLY A 429 23.90 22.39 -17.11
C GLY A 429 24.35 22.64 -15.68
N HIS A 430 25.34 21.95 -15.24
CA HIS A 430 26.31 22.11 -14.17
C HIS A 430 26.36 20.89 -13.24
N GLU A 431 27.42 20.10 -13.42
CA GLU A 431 27.91 19.15 -12.42
C GLU A 431 28.33 19.94 -11.16
N SER A 432 27.58 19.83 -10.10
CA SER A 432 28.06 20.10 -8.75
C SER A 432 27.85 18.84 -7.92
N THR A 433 28.97 18.21 -7.58
CA THR A 433 29.14 17.13 -6.63
C THR A 433 28.55 17.48 -5.28
N GLY A 434 27.51 16.76 -4.87
CA GLY A 434 26.99 16.87 -3.50
C GLY A 434 25.60 16.25 -3.37
N GLY A 435 25.52 14.97 -2.92
CA GLY A 435 24.31 14.38 -2.33
C GLY A 435 23.27 13.89 -3.33
N ALA A 436 23.42 12.64 -3.78
CA ALA A 436 22.40 11.92 -4.52
C ALA A 436 21.18 11.64 -3.63
N GLN A 437 20.22 12.56 -3.58
CA GLN A 437 18.83 12.22 -3.36
C GLN A 437 18.17 12.22 -4.73
N ALA A 438 17.79 11.03 -5.19
CA ALA A 438 17.03 10.81 -6.41
C ALA A 438 15.81 11.75 -6.39
N ALA A 439 15.81 12.72 -7.29
CA ALA A 439 14.64 13.54 -7.58
C ALA A 439 13.59 12.63 -8.23
N THR A 440 12.83 11.93 -7.39
CA THR A 440 11.59 11.27 -7.78
C THR A 440 10.69 12.39 -8.31
N GLY A 441 10.28 12.30 -9.57
CA GLY A 441 9.38 13.26 -10.23
C GLY A 441 8.01 13.27 -9.55
N HIS A 442 7.95 13.88 -8.38
CA HIS A 442 6.70 14.07 -7.67
C HIS A 442 5.94 15.23 -8.28
N LEU A 443 4.71 14.95 -8.71
CA LEU A 443 3.75 16.01 -9.03
C LEU A 443 3.70 16.98 -7.84
N PRO A 444 3.83 18.30 -8.04
CA PRO A 444 3.72 19.26 -6.95
C PRO A 444 2.40 19.05 -6.20
N ALA A 445 2.47 18.89 -4.88
CA ALA A 445 1.31 18.61 -4.04
C ALA A 445 0.17 19.63 -4.24
N ALA A 446 0.52 20.88 -4.53
CA ALA A 446 -0.44 21.92 -4.86
C ALA A 446 -1.25 21.64 -6.13
N ARG A 447 -0.64 21.07 -7.19
CA ARG A 447 -1.36 20.73 -8.42
C ARG A 447 -2.26 19.52 -8.25
N GLU A 448 -1.80 18.51 -7.52
CA GLU A 448 -2.65 17.37 -7.17
C GLU A 448 -3.84 17.80 -6.29
N ALA A 449 -3.62 18.67 -5.32
CA ALA A 449 -4.68 19.24 -4.48
C ALA A 449 -5.67 20.06 -5.31
N ALA A 450 -5.21 20.87 -6.25
CA ALA A 450 -6.05 21.63 -7.15
C ALA A 450 -6.92 20.71 -8.04
N PHE A 451 -6.35 19.66 -8.62
CA PHE A 451 -7.10 18.65 -9.37
C PHE A 451 -8.18 17.99 -8.51
N ARG A 452 -7.82 17.54 -7.30
CA ARG A 452 -8.76 16.88 -6.39
C ARG A 452 -9.83 17.82 -5.80
N SER A 453 -9.65 19.13 -5.88
CA SER A 453 -10.63 20.15 -5.44
C SER A 453 -11.52 20.68 -6.56
N GLY A 454 -11.37 20.20 -7.80
CA GLY A 454 -12.22 20.53 -8.93
C GLY A 454 -13.69 20.17 -8.70
N ALA A 455 -14.62 20.85 -9.38
CA ALA A 455 -16.06 20.68 -9.18
C ALA A 455 -16.52 19.24 -9.42
N PHE A 456 -15.95 18.56 -10.42
CA PHE A 456 -16.22 17.14 -10.68
C PHE A 456 -15.83 16.24 -9.48
N ASN A 457 -14.63 16.42 -8.94
CA ASN A 457 -14.14 15.63 -7.81
C ASN A 457 -14.89 15.93 -6.51
N LEU A 458 -15.39 17.16 -6.33
CA LEU A 458 -16.27 17.50 -5.21
C LEU A 458 -17.63 16.78 -5.35
N SER A 459 -18.24 16.80 -6.55
CA SER A 459 -19.47 16.08 -6.83
C SER A 459 -19.32 14.56 -6.67
N LEU A 460 -18.16 14.02 -7.07
CA LEU A 460 -17.83 12.60 -6.88
C LEU A 460 -17.75 12.24 -5.40
N ARG A 461 -17.09 13.06 -4.56
CA ARG A 461 -17.05 12.84 -3.10
C ARG A 461 -18.43 12.88 -2.46
N GLU A 462 -19.27 13.79 -2.92
CA GLU A 462 -20.65 13.86 -2.45
C GLU A 462 -21.43 12.60 -2.83
N LEU A 463 -21.27 12.12 -4.08
CA LEU A 463 -21.85 10.87 -4.54
C LEU A 463 -21.36 9.67 -3.74
N LEU A 464 -20.05 9.59 -3.47
CA LEU A 464 -19.44 8.56 -2.62
C LEU A 464 -19.95 8.60 -1.18
N SER A 465 -20.17 9.78 -0.62
CA SER A 465 -20.78 9.92 0.70
C SER A 465 -22.20 9.34 0.73
N ARG A 466 -22.98 9.56 -0.34
CA ARG A 466 -24.32 8.96 -0.49
C ARG A 466 -24.24 7.45 -0.68
N TYR A 467 -23.28 6.98 -1.46
CA TYR A 467 -23.00 5.54 -1.63
C TYR A 467 -22.69 4.86 -0.29
N VAL A 468 -21.80 5.44 0.53
CA VAL A 468 -21.49 4.91 1.84
C VAL A 468 -22.73 4.80 2.72
N ALA A 469 -23.58 5.83 2.74
CA ALA A 469 -24.81 5.81 3.54
C ALA A 469 -25.82 4.73 3.07
N LEU A 470 -25.90 4.47 1.76
CA LEU A 470 -26.72 3.38 1.20
C LEU A 470 -26.16 2.01 1.55
N GLU A 471 -24.83 1.82 1.46
CA GLU A 471 -24.18 0.56 1.82
C GLU A 471 -24.27 0.26 3.32
N GLU A 472 -24.09 1.26 4.16
CA GLU A 472 -24.26 1.12 5.61
C GLU A 472 -25.68 0.66 5.95
N TYR A 473 -26.71 1.24 5.32
CA TYR A 473 -28.09 0.81 5.50
C TYR A 473 -28.32 -0.61 4.99
N TYR A 474 -27.82 -0.91 3.77
CA TYR A 474 -27.94 -2.24 3.17
C TYR A 474 -27.32 -3.31 4.06
N LEU A 475 -26.11 -3.04 4.55
CA LEU A 475 -25.36 -3.94 5.44
C LEU A 475 -26.14 -4.19 6.74
N ASP A 476 -26.57 -3.12 7.40
CA ASP A 476 -27.27 -3.17 8.69
C ASP A 476 -28.57 -3.98 8.59
N GLU A 477 -29.38 -3.69 7.59
CA GLU A 477 -30.68 -4.34 7.39
C GLU A 477 -30.54 -5.79 6.93
N THR A 478 -29.64 -6.06 5.96
CA THR A 478 -29.44 -7.44 5.45
C THR A 478 -28.81 -8.34 6.51
N ALA A 479 -27.86 -7.84 7.31
CA ALA A 479 -27.29 -8.58 8.43
C ALA A 479 -28.33 -8.85 9.53
N SER A 480 -29.16 -7.83 9.84
CA SER A 480 -30.30 -8.01 10.77
C SER A 480 -31.31 -9.05 10.28
N MET A 481 -31.59 -9.08 8.97
CA MET A 481 -32.45 -10.10 8.37
C MET A 481 -31.83 -11.50 8.47
N ALA A 482 -30.53 -11.64 8.10
CA ALA A 482 -29.82 -12.90 8.18
C ALA A 482 -29.82 -13.47 9.62
N ILE A 483 -29.64 -12.60 10.62
CA ILE A 483 -29.70 -12.99 12.03
C ILE A 483 -31.12 -13.43 12.44
N ARG A 484 -32.17 -12.81 11.92
CA ARG A 484 -33.58 -13.13 12.25
C ARG A 484 -34.08 -14.41 11.58
N ILE A 485 -33.61 -14.72 10.38
CA ILE A 485 -34.04 -15.89 9.58
C ILE A 485 -33.21 -17.13 9.91
N ASP A 486 -32.34 -17.02 10.89
CA ASP A 486 -31.39 -18.09 11.25
C ASP A 486 -32.04 -19.48 11.39
N GLU A 487 -31.56 -20.41 10.59
CA GLU A 487 -32.03 -21.80 10.55
C GLU A 487 -30.90 -22.78 10.84
N VAL A 488 -31.21 -23.79 11.61
CA VAL A 488 -30.31 -24.91 11.86
C VAL A 488 -30.79 -26.12 11.05
N LEU A 489 -30.02 -26.51 10.07
CA LEU A 489 -30.34 -27.74 9.29
C LEU A 489 -30.10 -28.97 10.15
N LEU A 490 -30.93 -30.01 9.91
CA LEU A 490 -30.81 -31.25 10.64
C LEU A 490 -29.42 -31.89 10.46
N GLY A 491 -28.70 -32.09 11.58
CA GLY A 491 -27.33 -32.64 11.55
C GLY A 491 -26.24 -31.63 11.26
N ALA A 492 -26.56 -30.34 11.05
CA ALA A 492 -25.55 -29.29 10.89
C ALA A 492 -24.96 -28.90 12.24
N LEU A 493 -23.65 -28.65 12.28
CA LEU A 493 -22.95 -28.18 13.48
C LEU A 493 -23.06 -26.68 13.69
N THR A 494 -23.40 -25.94 12.63
CA THR A 494 -23.57 -24.48 12.60
C THR A 494 -24.94 -24.14 12.02
N SER A 495 -25.41 -22.94 12.30
CA SER A 495 -26.64 -22.41 11.66
C SER A 495 -26.27 -21.56 10.43
N SER A 496 -27.28 -21.25 9.58
CA SER A 496 -27.14 -20.44 8.38
C SER A 496 -26.64 -19.02 8.67
N MET A 497 -26.93 -18.48 9.86
CA MET A 497 -26.58 -17.12 10.27
C MET A 497 -25.10 -16.77 10.04
N VAL A 498 -24.17 -17.72 10.32
CA VAL A 498 -22.73 -17.45 10.19
C VAL A 498 -22.35 -17.26 8.73
N ASP A 499 -22.77 -18.19 7.88
CA ASP A 499 -22.47 -18.15 6.45
C ASP A 499 -23.12 -16.93 5.77
N ASP A 500 -24.38 -16.67 6.07
CA ASP A 500 -25.16 -15.57 5.48
C ASP A 500 -24.57 -14.21 5.87
N VAL A 501 -24.28 -13.97 7.16
CA VAL A 501 -23.71 -12.71 7.62
C VAL A 501 -22.33 -12.50 7.01
N PHE A 502 -21.44 -13.49 7.02
CA PHE A 502 -20.11 -13.33 6.46
C PHE A 502 -20.13 -13.23 4.94
N PHE A 503 -21.06 -13.84 4.24
CA PHE A 503 -21.30 -13.61 2.81
C PHE A 503 -21.66 -12.15 2.52
N ILE A 504 -22.59 -11.56 3.30
CA ILE A 504 -22.98 -10.16 3.18
C ILE A 504 -21.79 -9.24 3.45
N LEU A 505 -21.05 -9.47 4.55
CA LEU A 505 -19.87 -8.68 4.92
C LEU A 505 -18.80 -8.71 3.82
N ARG A 506 -18.54 -9.90 3.27
CA ARG A 506 -17.60 -10.07 2.16
C ARG A 506 -18.03 -9.31 0.92
N LYS A 507 -19.32 -9.42 0.55
CA LYS A 507 -19.89 -8.72 -0.61
C LYS A 507 -19.74 -7.20 -0.48
N VAL A 508 -20.11 -6.65 0.68
CA VAL A 508 -20.00 -5.21 0.96
C VAL A 508 -18.54 -4.78 1.01
N GLY A 509 -17.64 -5.58 1.64
CA GLY A 509 -16.22 -5.31 1.68
C GLY A 509 -15.57 -5.23 0.30
N LEU A 510 -15.90 -6.15 -0.60
CA LEU A 510 -15.38 -6.13 -1.98
C LEU A 510 -15.92 -4.93 -2.77
N ARG A 511 -17.21 -4.56 -2.58
CA ARG A 511 -17.80 -3.35 -3.19
C ARG A 511 -17.13 -2.08 -2.65
N ALA A 512 -16.85 -2.02 -1.35
CA ALA A 512 -16.13 -0.91 -0.74
C ALA A 512 -14.73 -0.69 -1.34
N LEU A 513 -14.02 -1.79 -1.63
CA LEU A 513 -12.72 -1.75 -2.28
C LEU A 513 -12.82 -1.33 -3.75
N ALA A 514 -13.87 -1.77 -4.45
CA ALA A 514 -14.13 -1.39 -5.85
C ALA A 514 -14.47 0.11 -6.02
N ALA A 515 -14.88 0.80 -4.95
CA ALA A 515 -15.10 2.26 -4.98
C ALA A 515 -13.81 3.07 -5.21
N GLY A 516 -12.63 2.48 -5.02
CA GLY A 516 -11.32 3.05 -5.37
C GLY A 516 -10.85 4.20 -4.49
N GLN A 517 -11.65 4.68 -3.55
CA GLN A 517 -11.29 5.79 -2.65
C GLN A 517 -11.15 5.34 -1.21
N PHE A 518 -9.98 5.60 -0.63
CA PHE A 518 -9.62 5.17 0.73
C PHE A 518 -10.65 5.58 1.79
N GLN A 519 -11.19 6.80 1.74
CA GLN A 519 -12.12 7.29 2.78
C GLN A 519 -13.42 6.48 2.82
N ALA A 520 -14.03 6.19 1.64
CA ALA A 520 -15.23 5.36 1.53
C ALA A 520 -14.94 3.92 1.97
N THR A 521 -13.81 3.36 1.52
CA THR A 521 -13.37 2.03 1.90
C THR A 521 -13.17 1.91 3.40
N ALA A 522 -12.46 2.87 4.03
CA ALA A 522 -12.18 2.85 5.47
C ALA A 522 -13.47 2.95 6.30
N ALA A 523 -14.42 3.81 5.89
CA ALA A 523 -15.71 3.95 6.56
C ALA A 523 -16.50 2.63 6.52
N LEU A 524 -16.60 2.00 5.35
CA LEU A 524 -17.34 0.74 5.20
C LEU A 524 -16.63 -0.43 5.91
N LEU A 525 -15.30 -0.52 5.87
CA LEU A 525 -14.57 -1.53 6.64
C LEU A 525 -14.76 -1.38 8.16
N ALA A 526 -14.84 -0.15 8.64
CA ALA A 526 -15.17 0.11 10.05
C ALA A 526 -16.61 -0.33 10.38
N GLU A 527 -17.58 -0.09 9.46
CA GLU A 527 -18.95 -0.52 9.65
C GLU A 527 -19.10 -2.05 9.60
N LEU A 528 -18.33 -2.77 8.75
CA LEU A 528 -18.27 -4.23 8.79
C LEU A 528 -17.92 -4.73 10.20
N ASN A 529 -16.88 -4.13 10.79
CA ASN A 529 -16.50 -4.48 12.17
C ASN A 529 -17.57 -4.10 13.20
N ASN A 530 -18.24 -2.94 13.01
CA ASN A 530 -19.31 -2.50 13.89
C ASN A 530 -20.50 -3.50 13.92
N VAL A 531 -20.91 -4.00 12.75
CA VAL A 531 -21.96 -5.02 12.64
C VAL A 531 -21.54 -6.32 13.35
N LEU A 532 -20.30 -6.78 13.16
CA LEU A 532 -19.78 -7.96 13.83
C LEU A 532 -19.68 -7.78 15.35
N ALA A 533 -19.07 -6.67 15.79
CA ALA A 533 -18.79 -6.41 17.20
C ALA A 533 -20.06 -6.09 18.03
N ASN A 534 -21.14 -5.65 17.39
CA ASN A 534 -22.38 -5.27 18.07
C ASN A 534 -23.52 -6.21 17.72
N GLN A 535 -24.08 -6.15 16.52
CA GLN A 535 -25.29 -6.91 16.17
C GLN A 535 -25.07 -8.41 16.22
N PHE A 536 -24.09 -8.91 15.49
CA PHE A 536 -23.81 -10.33 15.38
C PHE A 536 -23.33 -10.92 16.70
N ARG A 537 -22.41 -10.24 17.39
CA ARG A 537 -21.94 -10.62 18.72
C ARG A 537 -23.08 -10.70 19.73
N ASN A 538 -23.98 -9.70 19.76
CA ASN A 538 -25.12 -9.68 20.68
C ASN A 538 -26.09 -10.82 20.37
N ALA A 539 -26.32 -11.17 19.11
CA ALA A 539 -27.12 -12.30 18.69
C ALA A 539 -26.52 -13.64 19.19
N LEU A 540 -25.21 -13.83 19.00
CA LEU A 540 -24.50 -15.01 19.53
C LEU A 540 -24.54 -15.07 21.05
N GLN A 541 -24.33 -13.93 21.71
CA GLN A 541 -24.35 -13.85 23.17
C GLN A 541 -25.76 -14.16 23.73
N ALA A 542 -26.81 -13.67 23.06
CA ALA A 542 -28.19 -13.98 23.45
C ALA A 542 -28.46 -15.49 23.39
N LYS A 543 -28.00 -16.18 22.33
CA LYS A 543 -28.10 -17.64 22.20
C LYS A 543 -27.31 -18.38 23.26
N LEU A 544 -26.11 -17.94 23.58
CA LEU A 544 -25.25 -18.51 24.63
C LEU A 544 -25.83 -18.25 26.05
N SER A 545 -26.60 -17.18 26.26
CA SER A 545 -27.17 -16.79 27.54
C SER A 545 -28.26 -17.75 28.07
N VAL A 546 -28.74 -18.68 27.25
CA VAL A 546 -29.66 -19.75 27.66
C VAL A 546 -29.12 -20.55 28.87
N GLY A 547 -27.81 -20.54 29.00
CA GLY A 547 -27.07 -21.09 30.15
C GLY A 547 -26.90 -22.59 30.14
N PRO A 548 -25.74 -23.10 30.62
CA PRO A 548 -25.42 -24.52 30.58
C PRO A 548 -26.37 -25.37 31.44
N ALA A 549 -26.88 -24.82 32.53
CA ALA A 549 -27.81 -25.56 33.41
C ALA A 549 -29.10 -26.00 32.70
N LYS A 550 -29.69 -25.09 31.87
CA LYS A 550 -30.89 -25.38 31.08
C LYS A 550 -30.58 -26.33 29.91
N ALA A 551 -29.48 -26.10 29.23
CA ALA A 551 -29.02 -26.94 28.12
C ALA A 551 -28.75 -28.39 28.60
N LEU A 552 -28.06 -28.55 29.73
CA LEU A 552 -27.70 -29.82 30.30
C LEU A 552 -28.87 -30.52 31.04
N ALA A 553 -29.97 -29.82 31.33
CA ALA A 553 -31.13 -30.42 32.01
C ALA A 553 -31.71 -31.65 31.28
N ALA A 554 -31.54 -31.68 29.96
CA ALA A 554 -32.00 -32.81 29.14
C ALA A 554 -31.10 -34.06 29.20
N LEU A 555 -29.86 -33.94 29.70
CA LEU A 555 -28.98 -35.06 29.86
C LEU A 555 -29.39 -35.86 31.12
N PRO A 556 -29.30 -37.22 31.15
CA PRO A 556 -29.60 -38.01 32.32
C PRO A 556 -28.75 -37.61 33.51
N ALA A 557 -29.34 -37.65 34.71
CA ALA A 557 -28.66 -37.28 35.95
C ALA A 557 -27.47 -38.21 36.26
N GLN A 558 -27.54 -39.48 35.84
CA GLN A 558 -26.45 -40.44 35.91
C GLN A 558 -26.06 -40.90 34.52
N LEU A 559 -24.79 -40.74 34.17
CA LEU A 559 -24.23 -41.03 32.84
C LEU A 559 -23.99 -42.53 32.59
N ALA A 560 -24.15 -43.37 33.60
CA ALA A 560 -23.94 -44.82 33.50
C ALA A 560 -25.22 -45.54 33.04
N GLY A 561 -25.27 -45.94 31.75
CA GLY A 561 -26.15 -47.01 31.30
C GLY A 561 -27.43 -46.65 30.56
N ALA A 562 -27.66 -45.43 30.12
CA ALA A 562 -28.84 -45.05 29.34
C ALA A 562 -28.49 -44.72 27.87
N GLY A 563 -28.95 -45.57 26.95
CA GLY A 563 -29.07 -45.22 25.55
C GLY A 563 -30.17 -44.16 25.38
N VAL A 564 -29.89 -42.92 25.73
CA VAL A 564 -30.83 -41.80 25.58
C VAL A 564 -30.54 -41.14 24.25
N ASP A 565 -31.53 -41.09 23.39
CA ASP A 565 -31.51 -40.36 22.16
C ASP A 565 -31.55 -38.83 22.46
N VAL A 566 -30.38 -38.21 22.62
CA VAL A 566 -30.23 -36.80 22.99
C VAL A 566 -30.44 -35.89 21.78
N GLN A 567 -30.56 -36.44 20.55
CA GLN A 567 -30.83 -35.67 19.32
C GLN A 567 -32.16 -34.89 19.38
N GLY A 568 -33.00 -35.16 20.39
CA GLY A 568 -34.28 -34.49 20.59
C GLY A 568 -34.30 -33.33 21.60
N SER A 569 -33.18 -32.92 22.22
CA SER A 569 -33.20 -31.77 23.15
C SER A 569 -32.84 -30.45 22.44
N PRO A 570 -33.84 -29.62 22.11
CA PRO A 570 -33.63 -28.39 21.37
C PRO A 570 -32.67 -27.43 22.09
N SER A 571 -32.77 -27.32 23.42
CA SER A 571 -31.95 -26.37 24.18
C SER A 571 -30.45 -26.76 24.26
N LEU A 572 -30.13 -28.06 24.24
CA LEU A 572 -28.74 -28.51 24.18
C LEU A 572 -28.15 -28.29 22.79
N ASN A 573 -28.88 -28.66 21.74
CA ASN A 573 -28.46 -28.46 20.37
C ASN A 573 -28.25 -26.97 20.05
N ASP A 574 -29.19 -26.11 20.45
CA ASP A 574 -29.09 -24.66 20.27
C ASP A 574 -27.83 -24.08 20.91
N MET A 575 -27.48 -24.55 22.13
CA MET A 575 -26.27 -24.09 22.81
C MET A 575 -25.01 -24.59 22.11
N MET A 576 -24.97 -25.85 21.65
CA MET A 576 -23.82 -26.40 20.91
C MET A 576 -23.62 -25.69 19.58
N VAL A 577 -24.70 -25.46 18.85
CA VAL A 577 -24.67 -24.69 17.61
C VAL A 577 -24.22 -23.26 17.88
N ALA A 578 -24.68 -22.60 18.96
CA ALA A 578 -24.24 -21.25 19.28
C ALA A 578 -22.72 -21.18 19.61
N ILE A 579 -22.17 -22.17 20.29
CA ILE A 579 -20.73 -22.29 20.56
C ILE A 579 -19.97 -22.51 19.24
N ASN A 580 -20.44 -23.45 18.41
CA ASN A 580 -19.82 -23.72 17.13
C ASN A 580 -19.86 -22.48 16.19
N ASN A 581 -21.00 -21.80 16.11
CA ASN A 581 -21.15 -20.56 15.38
C ASN A 581 -20.14 -19.49 15.82
N THR A 582 -19.92 -19.40 17.13
CA THR A 582 -19.00 -18.40 17.70
C THR A 582 -17.55 -18.72 17.35
N ASP A 583 -17.17 -19.98 17.37
CA ASP A 583 -15.82 -20.42 17.00
C ASP A 583 -15.58 -20.25 15.50
N VAL A 584 -16.51 -20.72 14.65
CA VAL A 584 -16.43 -20.57 13.19
C VAL A 584 -16.45 -19.09 12.78
N ALA A 585 -17.21 -18.25 13.48
CA ALA A 585 -17.23 -16.82 13.25
C ALA A 585 -15.85 -16.17 13.47
N ALA A 586 -15.09 -16.64 14.46
CA ALA A 586 -13.73 -16.18 14.69
C ALA A 586 -12.80 -16.49 13.49
N ASP A 587 -12.92 -17.68 12.92
CA ASP A 587 -12.14 -18.09 11.76
C ASP A 587 -12.57 -17.31 10.50
N TYR A 588 -13.86 -17.12 10.31
CA TYR A 588 -14.39 -16.32 9.20
C TYR A 588 -13.98 -14.86 9.28
N ALA A 589 -13.97 -14.25 10.48
CA ALA A 589 -13.46 -12.89 10.68
C ALA A 589 -11.98 -12.77 10.28
N ASN A 590 -11.16 -13.74 10.62
CA ASN A 590 -9.75 -13.77 10.23
C ASN A 590 -9.57 -13.99 8.71
N ARG A 591 -10.38 -14.86 8.09
CA ARG A 591 -10.36 -15.06 6.64
C ARG A 591 -10.79 -13.79 5.91
N LEU A 592 -11.88 -13.17 6.35
CA LEU A 592 -12.36 -11.90 5.78
C LEU A 592 -11.28 -10.82 5.87
N ARG A 593 -10.64 -10.67 7.04
CA ARG A 593 -9.51 -9.74 7.22
C ARG A 593 -8.39 -10.01 6.22
N SER A 594 -7.95 -11.26 6.11
CA SER A 594 -6.85 -11.64 5.22
C SER A 594 -7.19 -11.42 3.74
N GLU A 595 -8.42 -11.72 3.33
CA GLU A 595 -8.91 -11.48 1.97
C GLU A 595 -8.94 -9.97 1.66
N MET A 596 -9.51 -9.16 2.55
CA MET A 596 -9.55 -7.71 2.40
C MET A 596 -8.13 -7.11 2.34
N GLU A 597 -7.21 -7.58 3.16
CA GLU A 597 -5.81 -7.14 3.17
C GLU A 597 -5.11 -7.45 1.84
N THR A 598 -5.37 -8.62 1.26
CA THR A 598 -4.83 -9.00 -0.05
C THR A 598 -5.32 -8.05 -1.14
N HIS A 599 -6.61 -7.76 -1.18
CA HIS A 599 -7.19 -6.84 -2.15
C HIS A 599 -6.71 -5.39 -1.96
N ILE A 600 -6.58 -4.91 -0.73
CA ILE A 600 -6.03 -3.58 -0.40
C ILE A 600 -4.62 -3.42 -0.95
N ASN A 601 -3.77 -4.44 -0.81
CA ASN A 601 -2.41 -4.40 -1.32
C ASN A 601 -2.34 -4.29 -2.85
N GLY A 602 -3.33 -4.83 -3.56
CA GLY A 602 -3.44 -4.75 -5.02
C GLY A 602 -4.07 -3.44 -5.54
N LEU A 603 -5.04 -2.87 -4.81
CA LEU A 603 -5.85 -1.76 -5.29
C LEU A 603 -5.36 -0.38 -4.84
N LEU A 604 -4.85 -0.25 -3.61
CA LEU A 604 -4.38 1.03 -3.11
C LEU A 604 -2.92 1.29 -3.49
N ALA A 605 -2.69 2.31 -4.30
CA ALA A 605 -1.35 2.70 -4.74
C ALA A 605 -0.51 3.32 -3.60
N SER A 606 -1.15 4.09 -2.70
CA SER A 606 -0.50 4.81 -1.60
C SER A 606 -0.11 3.86 -0.45
N ALA A 607 1.17 3.87 -0.06
CA ALA A 607 1.66 3.10 1.10
C ALA A 607 1.00 3.57 2.42
N SER A 608 0.79 4.89 2.57
CA SER A 608 0.13 5.47 3.74
C SER A 608 -1.32 5.01 3.88
N ASP A 609 -2.06 4.93 2.75
CA ASP A 609 -3.47 4.52 2.78
C ASP A 609 -3.60 3.02 3.02
N ARG A 610 -2.67 2.21 2.50
CA ARG A 610 -2.59 0.77 2.83
C ARG A 610 -2.36 0.54 4.32
N GLU A 611 -1.48 1.32 4.95
CA GLU A 611 -1.21 1.22 6.38
C GLU A 611 -2.43 1.60 7.23
N LYS A 612 -3.10 2.69 6.88
CA LYS A 612 -4.34 3.11 7.55
C LYS A 612 -5.45 2.06 7.38
N ALA A 613 -5.60 1.47 6.19
CA ALA A 613 -6.57 0.42 5.95
C ALA A 613 -6.27 -0.84 6.76
N ARG A 614 -5.00 -1.25 6.89
CA ARG A 614 -4.57 -2.34 7.78
C ARG A 614 -4.90 -2.06 9.24
N SER A 615 -4.74 -0.80 9.68
CA SER A 615 -5.12 -0.41 11.04
C SER A 615 -6.61 -0.64 11.29
N VAL A 616 -7.49 -0.27 10.36
CA VAL A 616 -8.94 -0.55 10.46
C VAL A 616 -9.22 -2.05 10.45
N LEU A 617 -8.53 -2.82 9.60
CA LEU A 617 -8.67 -4.28 9.56
C LEU A 617 -8.15 -4.98 10.82
N SER A 618 -7.26 -4.34 11.61
CA SER A 618 -6.80 -4.90 12.87
C SER A 618 -7.93 -5.06 13.88
N ASP A 619 -8.99 -4.24 13.79
CA ASP A 619 -10.15 -4.35 14.67
C ASP A 619 -10.98 -5.60 14.38
N LEU A 620 -11.04 -6.09 13.14
CA LEU A 620 -11.63 -7.37 12.80
C LEU A 620 -10.89 -8.54 13.48
N ALA A 621 -9.55 -8.46 13.59
CA ALA A 621 -8.79 -9.48 14.32
C ALA A 621 -9.13 -9.48 15.82
N LYS A 622 -9.31 -8.30 16.43
CA LYS A 622 -9.74 -8.19 17.83
C LYS A 622 -11.13 -8.80 18.01
N THR A 623 -12.08 -8.47 17.13
CA THR A 623 -13.41 -9.08 17.14
C THR A 623 -13.36 -10.60 16.99
N GLY A 624 -12.48 -11.13 16.13
CA GLY A 624 -12.22 -12.56 16.03
C GLY A 624 -11.68 -13.18 17.33
N THR A 625 -10.77 -12.49 18.04
CA THR A 625 -10.28 -12.96 19.35
C THR A 625 -11.37 -12.90 20.42
N ASP A 626 -12.25 -11.92 20.37
CA ASP A 626 -13.41 -11.80 21.26
C ASP A 626 -14.38 -12.98 21.06
N PHE A 627 -14.65 -13.39 19.82
CA PHE A 627 -15.46 -14.57 19.52
C PHE A 627 -14.82 -15.85 20.07
N ARG A 628 -13.51 -16.06 19.88
CA ARG A 628 -12.82 -17.22 20.48
C ARG A 628 -12.90 -17.22 21.99
N SER A 629 -12.72 -16.06 22.62
CA SER A 629 -12.87 -15.91 24.08
C SER A 629 -14.30 -16.22 24.54
N MET A 630 -15.30 -15.83 23.75
CA MET A 630 -16.71 -16.09 24.05
C MET A 630 -17.04 -17.58 23.91
N ALA A 631 -16.55 -18.26 22.87
CA ALA A 631 -16.67 -19.69 22.67
C ALA A 631 -16.01 -20.48 23.81
N ALA A 632 -14.77 -20.10 24.18
CA ALA A 632 -14.02 -20.70 25.25
C ALA A 632 -14.76 -20.60 26.61
N ARG A 633 -15.32 -19.42 26.93
CA ARG A 633 -16.15 -19.25 28.14
C ARG A 633 -17.42 -20.11 28.12
N GLY A 634 -18.06 -20.23 26.94
CA GLY A 634 -19.19 -21.12 26.76
C GLY A 634 -18.85 -22.59 27.04
N LEU A 635 -17.72 -23.06 26.49
CA LEU A 635 -17.22 -24.42 26.70
C LEU A 635 -16.79 -24.64 28.15
N GLU A 636 -16.15 -23.66 28.78
CA GLU A 636 -15.76 -23.76 30.19
C GLU A 636 -16.99 -23.86 31.12
N ALA A 637 -18.01 -23.03 30.86
CA ALA A 637 -19.28 -23.10 31.60
C ALA A 637 -20.00 -24.45 31.42
N LEU A 638 -19.92 -25.03 30.20
CA LEU A 638 -20.41 -26.40 29.96
C LEU A 638 -19.62 -27.44 30.75
N ALA A 639 -18.29 -27.37 30.74
CA ALA A 639 -17.44 -28.27 31.50
C ALA A 639 -17.76 -28.21 33.02
N GLU A 640 -17.98 -27.01 33.57
CA GLU A 640 -18.42 -26.82 34.94
C GLU A 640 -19.80 -27.39 35.19
N GLY A 641 -20.75 -27.21 34.28
CA GLY A 641 -22.10 -27.77 34.39
C GLY A 641 -22.15 -29.29 34.28
N LEU A 642 -21.13 -29.94 33.71
CA LEU A 642 -21.01 -31.40 33.61
C LEU A 642 -20.44 -32.04 34.89
N LEU A 643 -19.62 -31.34 35.67
CA LEU A 643 -19.00 -31.88 36.89
C LEU A 643 -19.99 -32.42 37.90
N PRO A 644 -21.15 -31.80 38.23
CA PRO A 644 -22.12 -32.35 39.16
C PRO A 644 -22.64 -33.74 38.78
N ARG A 645 -22.64 -34.09 37.51
CA ARG A 645 -23.11 -35.37 36.97
C ARG A 645 -22.11 -36.51 37.20
N MET A 646 -20.84 -36.16 37.45
CA MET A 646 -19.78 -37.08 37.80
C MET A 646 -19.61 -37.21 39.33
N ARG A 647 -20.46 -36.52 40.11
CA ARG A 647 -20.33 -36.46 41.57
C ARG A 647 -20.41 -37.84 42.20
N THR A 648 -21.32 -38.70 41.79
CA THR A 648 -21.48 -40.06 42.32
C THR A 648 -20.20 -40.88 42.15
N LEU A 649 -19.55 -40.79 40.98
CA LEU A 649 -18.27 -41.45 40.69
C LEU A 649 -17.12 -40.88 41.55
N LEU A 650 -17.12 -39.55 41.74
CA LEU A 650 -16.14 -38.89 42.60
C LEU A 650 -16.37 -39.20 44.09
N ASP A 651 -17.63 -39.35 44.52
CA ASP A 651 -17.99 -39.76 45.88
C ASP A 651 -17.60 -41.23 46.17
N GLU A 652 -17.64 -42.11 45.16
CA GLU A 652 -17.07 -43.47 45.22
C GLU A 652 -15.57 -43.46 45.51
N VAL A 653 -14.82 -42.60 44.71
CA VAL A 653 -13.38 -42.38 44.95
C VAL A 653 -13.17 -41.84 46.38
N ALA A 654 -14.01 -40.92 46.85
CA ALA A 654 -13.92 -40.33 48.15
C ALA A 654 -14.19 -41.38 49.28
N ALA A 655 -15.06 -42.38 49.07
CA ALA A 655 -15.38 -43.42 50.02
C ALA A 655 -14.34 -44.53 50.03
N MET A 656 -13.60 -44.76 48.92
CA MET A 656 -12.64 -45.88 48.81
C MET A 656 -11.46 -45.74 49.78
N SER A 657 -11.05 -46.84 50.43
CA SER A 657 -9.81 -46.92 51.22
C SER A 657 -8.66 -47.42 50.35
N TYR A 658 -7.48 -46.79 50.46
CA TYR A 658 -6.25 -47.21 49.78
C TYR A 658 -5.24 -47.89 50.74
N SER A 659 -5.67 -48.17 51.97
CA SER A 659 -4.96 -49.10 52.86
C SER A 659 -5.55 -50.52 52.65
N LEU A 660 -5.03 -51.19 51.59
CA LEU A 660 -5.60 -52.44 51.08
C LEU A 660 -4.93 -53.65 51.65
N THR A 661 -5.71 -54.72 51.91
CA THR A 661 -5.19 -56.08 52.14
C THR A 661 -4.98 -56.77 50.77
N GLU A 662 -4.24 -57.87 50.70
CA GLU A 662 -4.09 -58.67 49.47
C GLU A 662 -5.43 -59.18 48.91
N ALA A 663 -6.38 -59.52 49.82
CA ALA A 663 -7.71 -59.94 49.42
C ALA A 663 -8.53 -58.80 48.81
N ASP A 664 -8.44 -57.57 49.38
CA ASP A 664 -9.11 -56.40 48.86
C ASP A 664 -8.52 -56.03 47.53
N TYR A 665 -7.17 -56.07 47.37
CA TYR A 665 -6.51 -55.81 46.13
C TYR A 665 -6.96 -56.75 44.99
N SER A 666 -6.99 -58.03 45.26
CA SER A 666 -7.44 -59.06 44.31
C SER A 666 -8.92 -58.89 43.94
N ALA A 667 -9.79 -58.49 44.90
CA ALA A 667 -11.19 -58.20 44.65
C ALA A 667 -11.37 -57.00 43.74
N LEU A 668 -10.64 -55.91 44.00
CA LEU A 668 -10.64 -54.71 43.15
C LEU A 668 -10.07 -54.98 41.76
N GLU A 669 -9.14 -55.91 41.63
CA GLU A 669 -8.62 -56.36 40.33
C GLU A 669 -9.72 -57.07 39.52
N ALA A 670 -10.55 -57.88 40.14
CA ALA A 670 -11.63 -58.61 39.49
C ALA A 670 -12.83 -57.73 39.14
N GLU A 671 -13.18 -56.72 39.95
CA GLU A 671 -14.34 -55.84 39.77
C GLU A 671 -14.10 -54.66 38.82
N GLY A 672 -12.86 -54.39 38.47
CA GLY A 672 -12.49 -53.24 37.64
C GLY A 672 -12.86 -51.90 38.29
N GLY A 673 -11.96 -51.29 39.04
CA GLY A 673 -12.12 -50.11 39.90
C GLY A 673 -12.94 -48.92 39.38
N TRP A 674 -12.98 -47.84 40.12
CA TRP A 674 -13.72 -46.62 39.79
C TRP A 674 -13.25 -46.00 38.45
N ALA A 675 -11.99 -46.21 38.04
CA ALA A 675 -11.42 -45.65 36.80
C ALA A 675 -12.14 -46.21 35.57
N GLY A 676 -12.46 -47.49 35.51
CA GLY A 676 -13.23 -48.10 34.42
C GLY A 676 -14.63 -47.52 34.30
N ARG A 677 -15.31 -47.29 35.43
CA ARG A 677 -16.64 -46.66 35.46
C ARG A 677 -16.58 -45.22 35.01
N LEU A 678 -15.55 -44.47 35.41
CA LEU A 678 -15.33 -43.10 34.95
C LEU A 678 -15.04 -43.03 33.45
N VAL A 679 -14.21 -43.92 32.91
CA VAL A 679 -13.97 -44.03 31.47
C VAL A 679 -15.26 -44.33 30.72
N LEU A 680 -16.07 -45.26 31.20
CA LEU A 680 -17.35 -45.61 30.59
C LEU A 680 -18.32 -44.40 30.60
N ALA A 681 -18.40 -43.68 31.72
CA ALA A 681 -19.24 -42.50 31.84
C ALA A 681 -18.76 -41.37 30.88
N LEU A 682 -17.47 -41.13 30.78
CA LEU A 682 -16.89 -40.14 29.86
C LEU A 682 -17.04 -40.56 28.39
N SER A 683 -16.93 -41.86 28.10
CA SER A 683 -17.19 -42.40 26.74
C SER A 683 -18.66 -42.24 26.36
N GLY A 684 -19.57 -42.49 27.28
CA GLY A 684 -21.00 -42.21 27.09
C GLY A 684 -21.28 -40.74 26.84
N LEU A 685 -20.67 -39.86 27.63
CA LEU A 685 -20.76 -38.41 27.42
C LEU A 685 -20.17 -37.98 26.04
N ALA A 686 -19.03 -38.55 25.67
CA ALA A 686 -18.40 -38.27 24.38
C ALA A 686 -19.29 -38.69 23.21
N SER A 687 -19.94 -39.89 23.29
CA SER A 687 -20.85 -40.33 22.24
C SER A 687 -22.06 -39.41 22.04
N LEU A 688 -22.47 -38.71 23.09
CA LEU A 688 -23.58 -37.75 23.04
C LEU A 688 -23.19 -36.37 22.57
N LEU A 689 -22.06 -35.84 23.04
CA LEU A 689 -21.69 -34.43 22.78
C LEU A 689 -20.77 -34.24 21.58
N ARG A 690 -19.90 -35.21 21.27
CA ARG A 690 -18.96 -35.12 20.17
C ARG A 690 -19.64 -34.89 18.80
N PRO A 691 -20.76 -35.53 18.45
CA PRO A 691 -21.48 -35.28 17.22
C PRO A 691 -22.09 -33.88 17.10
N LEU A 692 -22.26 -33.14 18.20
CA LEU A 692 -22.88 -31.83 18.26
C LEU A 692 -21.86 -30.69 18.23
N LEU A 693 -20.58 -30.99 18.38
CA LEU A 693 -19.49 -30.02 18.44
C LEU A 693 -18.54 -30.19 17.27
N THR A 694 -17.91 -29.08 16.83
CA THR A 694 -16.74 -29.15 15.95
C THR A 694 -15.60 -29.88 16.66
N THR A 695 -14.71 -30.50 15.90
CA THR A 695 -13.54 -31.22 16.47
C THR A 695 -12.73 -30.31 17.40
N SER A 696 -12.54 -29.07 17.03
CA SER A 696 -11.83 -28.06 17.84
C SER A 696 -12.53 -27.81 19.17
N ASN A 697 -13.83 -27.55 19.13
CA ASN A 697 -14.65 -27.28 20.35
C ASN A 697 -14.75 -28.50 21.27
N TRP A 698 -14.84 -29.68 20.66
CA TRP A 698 -14.81 -30.93 21.43
C TRP A 698 -13.49 -31.09 22.20
N GLU A 699 -12.35 -30.88 21.54
CA GLU A 699 -11.03 -30.98 22.18
C GLU A 699 -10.86 -29.96 23.32
N VAL A 700 -11.40 -28.75 23.18
CA VAL A 700 -11.36 -27.72 24.23
C VAL A 700 -12.28 -28.09 25.37
N LEU A 701 -13.52 -28.50 25.10
CA LEU A 701 -14.50 -28.92 26.14
C LEU A 701 -13.96 -30.10 26.94
N PHE A 702 -13.56 -31.16 26.23
CA PHE A 702 -13.09 -32.40 26.86
C PHE A 702 -11.81 -32.15 27.66
N GLY A 703 -10.91 -31.33 27.10
CA GLY A 703 -9.71 -30.91 27.80
C GLY A 703 -10.01 -30.15 29.10
N SER A 704 -10.89 -29.14 29.04
CA SER A 704 -11.29 -28.39 30.25
C SER A 704 -11.98 -29.28 31.29
N LEU A 705 -12.80 -30.23 30.84
CA LEU A 705 -13.44 -31.21 31.73
C LEU A 705 -12.40 -32.11 32.40
N LEU A 706 -11.40 -32.61 31.65
CA LEU A 706 -10.34 -33.44 32.22
C LEU A 706 -9.47 -32.67 33.22
N ASP A 707 -9.13 -31.42 32.95
CA ASP A 707 -8.36 -30.57 33.86
C ASP A 707 -9.10 -30.41 35.22
N LYS A 708 -10.41 -30.15 35.15
CA LYS A 708 -11.25 -29.99 36.34
C LYS A 708 -11.43 -31.32 37.10
N LEU A 709 -11.55 -32.44 36.37
CA LEU A 709 -11.63 -33.79 36.98
C LEU A 709 -10.29 -34.18 37.60
N SER A 710 -9.17 -33.96 36.94
CA SER A 710 -7.82 -34.21 37.46
C SER A 710 -7.60 -33.45 38.77
N ALA A 711 -7.87 -32.16 38.80
CA ALA A 711 -7.74 -31.32 39.98
C ALA A 711 -8.64 -31.82 41.14
N ARG A 712 -9.86 -32.30 40.81
CA ARG A 712 -10.78 -32.85 41.81
C ARG A 712 -10.29 -34.19 42.38
N LEU A 713 -9.82 -35.10 41.51
CA LEU A 713 -9.23 -36.39 41.90
C LEU A 713 -7.96 -36.19 42.73
N GLU A 714 -7.07 -35.29 42.36
CA GLU A 714 -5.88 -34.92 43.14
C GLU A 714 -6.26 -34.45 44.54
N GLY A 715 -7.28 -33.57 44.64
CA GLY A 715 -7.77 -33.09 45.93
C GLY A 715 -8.41 -34.17 46.83
N LEU A 716 -9.05 -35.17 46.22
CA LEU A 716 -9.64 -36.31 46.95
C LEU A 716 -8.57 -37.29 47.38
N LEU A 717 -7.66 -37.68 46.49
CA LEU A 717 -6.60 -38.65 46.73
C LEU A 717 -5.54 -38.12 47.71
N GLY A 718 -5.20 -36.82 47.61
CA GLY A 718 -4.24 -36.19 48.53
C GLY A 718 -4.66 -36.16 50.02
N ARG A 719 -5.92 -36.48 50.33
CA ARG A 719 -6.46 -36.57 51.72
C ARG A 719 -6.49 -37.97 52.25
N LYS A 720 -6.07 -38.97 51.47
CA LYS A 720 -6.16 -40.39 51.85
C LYS A 720 -4.81 -40.91 52.31
N SER A 721 -4.88 -41.99 53.14
CA SER A 721 -3.70 -42.77 53.50
C SER A 721 -3.55 -43.95 52.56
N PHE A 722 -2.33 -44.17 52.12
CA PHE A 722 -1.97 -45.27 51.23
C PHE A 722 -1.00 -46.22 51.87
N ASN A 723 -1.16 -47.50 51.57
CA ASN A 723 -0.11 -48.47 51.71
C ASN A 723 0.43 -48.84 50.32
N GLN A 724 1.46 -49.66 50.24
CA GLN A 724 2.11 -50.04 48.97
C GLN A 724 1.09 -50.60 47.95
N LEU A 725 0.22 -51.55 48.38
CA LEU A 725 -0.83 -52.12 47.53
C LEU A 725 -1.83 -51.07 47.05
N GLY A 726 -2.12 -50.07 47.87
CA GLY A 726 -2.98 -48.94 47.51
C GLY A 726 -2.30 -48.03 46.49
N GLY A 727 -0.99 -47.78 46.56
CA GLY A 727 -0.20 -47.08 45.58
C GLY A 727 -0.20 -47.77 44.21
N LEU A 728 0.03 -49.10 44.20
CA LEU A 728 -0.04 -49.93 43.00
C LEU A 728 -1.43 -49.93 42.34
N GLN A 729 -2.47 -49.99 43.15
CA GLN A 729 -3.88 -49.93 42.70
C GLN A 729 -4.16 -48.58 42.05
N LEU A 730 -3.69 -47.48 42.65
CA LEU A 730 -3.84 -46.13 42.08
C LEU A 730 -3.09 -46.01 40.75
N ASP A 731 -1.86 -46.50 40.63
CA ASP A 731 -1.10 -46.48 39.40
C ASP A 731 -1.82 -47.24 38.28
N ARG A 732 -2.39 -48.41 38.58
CA ARG A 732 -3.19 -49.18 37.65
C ARG A 732 -4.42 -48.40 37.20
N GLU A 733 -5.15 -47.75 38.09
CA GLU A 733 -6.35 -46.96 37.78
C GLU A 733 -6.02 -45.73 36.94
N VAL A 734 -4.92 -45.03 37.24
CA VAL A 734 -4.47 -43.88 36.46
C VAL A 734 -4.03 -44.32 35.06
N ARG A 735 -3.34 -45.43 34.91
CA ARG A 735 -3.00 -46.00 33.58
C ARG A 735 -4.21 -46.36 32.76
N LEU A 736 -5.23 -46.96 33.42
CA LEU A 736 -6.50 -47.29 32.78
C LEU A 736 -7.25 -46.01 32.32
N LEU A 737 -7.23 -44.96 33.14
CA LEU A 737 -7.76 -43.66 32.73
C LEU A 737 -7.02 -43.10 31.52
N ILE A 738 -5.69 -43.09 31.53
CA ILE A 738 -4.88 -42.58 30.43
C ILE A 738 -5.15 -43.34 29.13
N SER A 739 -5.19 -44.70 29.21
CA SER A 739 -5.45 -45.53 28.03
C SER A 739 -6.88 -45.38 27.51
N GLY A 740 -7.88 -45.46 28.41
CA GLY A 740 -9.30 -45.44 28.01
C GLY A 740 -9.79 -44.07 27.55
N LEU A 741 -9.17 -42.99 28.01
CA LEU A 741 -9.51 -41.63 27.56
C LEU A 741 -8.70 -41.19 26.34
N GLY A 742 -7.60 -41.88 26.03
CA GLY A 742 -6.76 -41.56 24.86
C GLY A 742 -7.52 -41.65 23.54
N ASP A 743 -8.49 -42.57 23.43
CA ASP A 743 -9.30 -42.77 22.22
C ASP A 743 -10.40 -41.74 22.03
N LEU A 744 -10.71 -40.97 23.07
CA LEU A 744 -11.78 -39.95 23.05
C LEU A 744 -11.31 -38.58 22.55
N THR A 745 -10.02 -38.34 22.48
CA THR A 745 -9.42 -37.06 22.09
C THR A 745 -8.25 -37.27 21.15
N GLY A 746 -8.01 -36.33 20.23
CA GLY A 746 -6.84 -36.31 19.36
C GLY A 746 -5.58 -35.79 20.07
N ARG A 747 -5.70 -35.29 21.30
CA ARG A 747 -4.58 -34.73 22.08
C ARG A 747 -4.10 -35.71 23.16
N THR A 748 -2.88 -35.51 23.63
CA THR A 748 -2.31 -36.35 24.74
C THR A 748 -3.06 -36.11 26.04
N VAL A 749 -3.77 -37.13 26.53
CA VAL A 749 -4.42 -37.14 27.85
C VAL A 749 -3.37 -37.22 28.96
N ARG A 750 -2.21 -37.82 28.66
CA ARG A 750 -1.10 -38.04 29.58
C ARG A 750 -0.66 -36.75 30.28
N ASP A 751 -0.52 -35.65 29.52
CA ASP A 751 -0.04 -34.39 30.08
C ASP A 751 -1.02 -33.79 31.09
N ARG A 752 -2.33 -33.99 30.88
CA ARG A 752 -3.39 -33.49 31.78
C ARG A 752 -3.53 -34.30 33.04
N LEU A 753 -3.15 -35.58 32.98
CA LEU A 753 -3.14 -36.49 34.13
C LEU A 753 -1.72 -36.74 34.66
N ALA A 754 -0.72 -35.97 34.18
CA ALA A 754 0.68 -36.18 34.54
C ALA A 754 0.91 -36.10 36.05
N ARG A 755 0.25 -35.16 36.73
CA ARG A 755 0.38 -34.99 38.16
C ARG A 755 -0.24 -36.16 38.94
N LEU A 756 -1.41 -36.66 38.52
CA LEU A 756 -2.00 -37.88 39.07
C LEU A 756 -1.11 -39.10 38.82
N SER A 757 -0.52 -39.22 37.65
CA SER A 757 0.42 -40.30 37.33
C SER A 757 1.68 -40.24 38.20
N GLN A 758 2.24 -39.04 38.40
CA GLN A 758 3.39 -38.86 39.29
C GLN A 758 3.03 -39.21 40.75
N MET A 759 1.86 -38.74 41.23
CA MET A 759 1.37 -39.11 42.56
C MET A 759 1.25 -40.64 42.72
N ALA A 760 0.70 -41.32 41.73
CA ALA A 760 0.53 -42.77 41.76
C ALA A 760 1.87 -43.52 41.85
N VAL A 761 2.85 -43.08 41.04
CA VAL A 761 4.21 -43.62 41.06
C VAL A 761 4.87 -43.41 42.41
N LEU A 762 4.80 -42.18 42.96
CA LEU A 762 5.40 -41.85 44.26
C LEU A 762 4.78 -42.63 45.41
N LEU A 763 3.47 -42.86 45.39
CA LEU A 763 2.74 -43.61 46.42
C LEU A 763 2.93 -45.14 46.32
N GLY A 764 3.45 -45.63 45.19
CA GLY A 764 3.78 -47.05 44.97
C GLY A 764 5.22 -47.41 45.33
N LEU A 765 6.07 -46.47 45.75
CA LEU A 765 7.46 -46.73 46.16
C LEU A 765 7.53 -47.49 47.48
N GLU A 766 8.50 -48.39 47.61
CA GLU A 766 8.68 -49.21 48.84
C GLU A 766 9.37 -48.41 49.94
N SER A 767 10.25 -47.50 49.58
CA SER A 767 11.01 -46.69 50.53
C SER A 767 11.19 -45.25 50.08
N VAL A 768 11.47 -44.35 51.03
CA VAL A 768 11.74 -42.94 50.74
C VAL A 768 13.08 -42.78 50.00
N GLU A 769 13.98 -43.75 50.08
CA GLU A 769 15.28 -43.72 49.43
C GLU A 769 15.14 -43.83 47.89
N GLU A 770 14.18 -44.60 47.40
CA GLU A 770 13.86 -44.71 45.96
C GLU A 770 13.36 -43.39 45.34
N LEU A 771 12.91 -42.45 46.18
CA LEU A 771 12.50 -41.11 45.73
C LEU A 771 13.70 -40.31 45.17
N LEU A 772 14.89 -40.54 45.70
CA LEU A 772 16.10 -39.86 45.26
C LEU A 772 16.51 -40.33 43.87
N ASP A 773 16.33 -41.60 43.53
CA ASP A 773 16.61 -42.14 42.20
C ASP A 773 15.69 -41.57 41.12
N TYR A 774 14.47 -41.18 41.50
CA TYR A 774 13.52 -40.47 40.57
C TYR A 774 13.80 -38.98 40.41
N TRP A 775 14.52 -38.35 41.36
CA TRP A 775 14.80 -36.91 41.32
C TRP A 775 16.05 -36.55 40.50
N ASP A 776 16.98 -37.48 40.39
CA ASP A 776 18.26 -37.29 39.68
C ASP A 776 18.20 -37.68 38.17
N GLY A 777 17.07 -38.12 37.66
CA GLY A 777 16.78 -38.42 36.25
C GLY A 777 15.81 -37.44 35.64
#